data_52e16d721e34426bb0a29718d30b91c5
#
_entry.id   52e16d721e34426bb0a29718d30b91c5
#
_cell.length_a   1.000
_cell.length_b   1.000
_cell.length_c   1.000
_cell.angle_alpha   90.00
_cell.angle_beta   90.00
_cell.angle_gamma   90.00
#
_symmetry.space_group_name_H-M   'P 1'
#
loop_
_entity.id
_entity.type
_entity.pdbx_description
1 polymer ?
#
loop_
_entity_poly.entity_id
_entity_poly.type
_entity_poly.pdbx_seq_one_letter_code
_entity_poly.pdbx_strand_id
1 'polypeptide(L)'
;MKDYIYVKGAREHNLKNIDITIPRDKLVVFTGVSGSGKSSLAFDTIYSEGQRRYVESLSTYARQFLGQMDKPDVDYIEGLSPAISIDQKSTSNNPRSTVGTVTEIYDYLRLLFARVGTPHCPHCHQSIKRQTVDQVVDNLLTLPEGSKIKVLAPVVRGQKGEHKKTISNLFRDGFGRLMVDGYEYTSDEEIQLEKNKKHDISAVVDRLVIKDSIRSRLAESLELAFELSEGIVVIQLLGENGEEEKMFSQDFSCPECGFSLPELSPRMFSFNNPFGACPECDGLGEKREIDPALVLDMNKSLADGAIIPWSSNFYTFYNQVLATMAAKHKIPMDRPLKELSPKQLDIILYGNGQERFKVNYINSYGEASAFRSSYEGIVNNLRRRYHETKSDASRDEIEKYMTVSPCPGCQGKRLKQEILWVLISGQSINEVSSMSVRGALDFFTNLALNERETYIARQIIKEIKERLSFLVDVGLDYLTLDRAAGSLSGGEAQRIRLATQVGSSLVGVLYVLDEPSIGLHPRDNDRLLATLKRLRDLGNTVIVVEHDEDTIRNADYIVDIGPRAGVYGGKVVAQGSLEEISKTADSLTGQYLSGQMDIELPSRRRNGNGGFIGVRGAAQHNLKNIDVDIPLGKMVVITGVSGSGKSTLVGDIIYPALMKKLHGGRHRPGLHQDIEGVEQIDKVINIDQSPIGRTPRSNPATYTGAFDGIRELFASTAESRVRGYKPGRFSFNVRGGRCEACSGDGIIKIEMHFLPDVYIPCEVCKGKRYNRETLEVKYKGKTIADILEMTVDEAVEFFENIPRVYRKLKTLQEVGLGYIRLGQPAPSLSGGEAQRVKLATELSRRSTGKTLYILDEPTTGLHKDDIKHLLNVLNILVDTGNTVVIIEHNLDVIKTADYIIDLGPEGGEQGGEIIAQGPPEEVAQSPDSYTGKYLRKVLNRH
;
A
#
# COMPACT_ATOMS: atom_id res chain seq x y z
N MET A 1 -15.72 29.94 25.22
CA MET A 1 -14.33 29.44 25.01
C MET A 1 -13.49 30.66 24.62
N LYS A 2 -12.15 30.62 24.84
CA LYS A 2 -11.28 31.70 24.33
C LYS A 2 -11.22 31.65 22.81
N ASP A 3 -11.10 32.78 22.13
CA ASP A 3 -11.07 32.84 20.65
C ASP A 3 -9.66 32.55 20.07
N TYR A 4 -8.75 32.06 20.92
CA TYR A 4 -7.36 31.76 20.54
C TYR A 4 -6.82 30.55 21.31
N ILE A 5 -5.79 29.91 20.74
CA ILE A 5 -4.90 28.95 21.39
C ILE A 5 -3.62 29.70 21.76
N TYR A 6 -3.24 29.69 23.04
CA TYR A 6 -2.02 30.30 23.51
C TYR A 6 -1.04 29.23 23.97
N VAL A 7 0.14 29.18 23.35
CA VAL A 7 1.25 28.29 23.71
C VAL A 7 2.31 29.12 24.38
N LYS A 8 2.80 28.70 25.55
CA LYS A 8 3.87 29.35 26.28
C LYS A 8 5.02 28.40 26.56
N GLY A 9 6.22 28.84 26.17
CA GLY A 9 7.47 28.18 26.52
C GLY A 9 7.67 26.84 25.81
N ALA A 10 7.31 26.69 24.52
CA ALA A 10 7.53 25.46 23.77
C ALA A 10 9.02 25.24 23.48
N ARG A 11 9.56 24.05 23.90
CA ARG A 11 10.98 23.69 23.82
C ARG A 11 11.22 22.31 23.20
N GLU A 12 10.21 21.69 22.62
CA GLU A 12 10.39 20.39 21.97
C GLU A 12 11.44 20.44 20.85
N HIS A 13 12.33 19.47 20.81
CA HIS A 13 13.39 19.32 19.82
C HIS A 13 14.28 20.57 19.66
N ASN A 14 14.13 21.28 18.55
CA ASN A 14 14.92 22.50 18.26
C ASN A 14 14.19 23.81 18.61
N LEU A 15 12.99 23.77 19.17
CA LEU A 15 12.23 24.97 19.54
C LEU A 15 12.93 25.75 20.67
N LYS A 16 12.98 27.06 20.52
CA LYS A 16 13.71 27.97 21.41
C LYS A 16 12.77 28.77 22.33
N ASN A 17 12.06 28.06 23.21
CA ASN A 17 11.17 28.68 24.20
C ASN A 17 10.12 29.59 23.53
N ILE A 18 9.35 29.03 22.60
CA ILE A 18 8.39 29.76 21.78
C ILE A 18 7.15 30.13 22.61
N ASP A 19 6.77 31.40 22.56
CA ASP A 19 5.47 31.92 22.97
C ASP A 19 4.68 32.36 21.73
N ILE A 20 3.47 31.80 21.53
CA ILE A 20 2.67 32.08 20.35
C ILE A 20 1.16 32.06 20.65
N THR A 21 0.44 32.99 19.98
CA THR A 21 -1.03 33.04 19.99
C THR A 21 -1.56 32.71 18.60
N ILE A 22 -2.42 31.71 18.51
CA ILE A 22 -3.00 31.18 17.26
C ILE A 22 -4.51 31.44 17.31
N PRO A 23 -5.11 32.12 16.32
CA PRO A 23 -6.55 32.33 16.29
C PRO A 23 -7.31 31.01 16.07
N ARG A 24 -8.46 30.84 16.72
CA ARG A 24 -9.35 29.71 16.54
C ARG A 24 -10.29 29.93 15.35
N ASP A 25 -10.89 28.83 14.90
CA ASP A 25 -11.87 28.80 13.80
C ASP A 25 -11.33 29.45 12.52
N LYS A 26 -10.02 29.23 12.28
CA LYS A 26 -9.25 29.77 11.17
C LYS A 26 -8.44 28.67 10.49
N LEU A 27 -8.10 28.91 9.23
CA LEU A 27 -7.08 28.16 8.50
C LEU A 27 -5.72 28.80 8.80
N VAL A 28 -4.92 28.12 9.60
CA VAL A 28 -3.59 28.59 10.04
C VAL A 28 -2.51 27.77 9.36
N VAL A 29 -1.57 28.43 8.69
CA VAL A 29 -0.46 27.74 8.02
C VAL A 29 0.85 27.98 8.77
N PHE A 30 1.52 26.87 9.13
CA PHE A 30 2.89 26.90 9.66
C PHE A 30 3.86 26.66 8.51
N THR A 31 4.71 27.62 8.23
CA THR A 31 5.68 27.60 7.13
C THR A 31 7.10 27.89 7.61
N GLY A 32 8.07 27.82 6.70
CA GLY A 32 9.50 28.03 6.95
C GLY A 32 10.38 26.94 6.33
N VAL A 33 11.69 27.07 6.38
CA VAL A 33 12.63 26.11 5.78
C VAL A 33 12.51 24.69 6.37
N SER A 34 12.94 23.66 5.63
CA SER A 34 12.95 22.28 6.13
C SER A 34 13.82 22.17 7.38
N GLY A 35 13.33 21.45 8.42
CA GLY A 35 14.03 21.31 9.70
C GLY A 35 14.01 22.56 10.61
N SER A 36 13.18 23.56 10.34
CA SER A 36 13.06 24.77 11.17
C SER A 36 12.29 24.58 12.48
N GLY A 37 11.54 23.48 12.65
CA GLY A 37 10.76 23.18 13.86
C GLY A 37 9.24 23.28 13.69
N LYS A 38 8.72 23.39 12.45
CA LYS A 38 7.28 23.46 12.16
C LYS A 38 6.52 22.28 12.74
N SER A 39 6.92 21.06 12.38
CA SER A 39 6.28 19.83 12.85
C SER A 39 6.42 19.66 14.35
N SER A 40 7.57 20.07 14.94
CA SER A 40 7.77 20.06 16.39
C SER A 40 6.76 20.94 17.13
N LEU A 41 6.42 22.11 16.60
CA LEU A 41 5.40 22.97 17.20
C LEU A 41 3.98 22.44 16.95
N ALA A 42 3.67 22.01 15.70
CA ALA A 42 2.32 21.60 15.32
C ALA A 42 1.92 20.24 15.94
N PHE A 43 2.80 19.23 15.76
CA PHE A 43 2.50 17.83 16.15
C PHE A 43 3.05 17.49 17.52
N ASP A 44 4.35 17.68 17.75
CA ASP A 44 4.99 17.22 19.00
C ASP A 44 4.61 18.10 20.20
N THR A 45 4.14 19.33 19.97
CA THR A 45 3.71 20.25 21.04
C THR A 45 2.18 20.41 21.09
N ILE A 46 1.56 21.04 20.07
CA ILE A 46 0.14 21.43 20.12
C ILE A 46 -0.78 20.21 20.03
N TYR A 47 -0.60 19.36 19.02
CA TYR A 47 -1.41 18.16 18.87
C TYR A 47 -1.21 17.18 20.02
N SER A 48 0.04 16.90 20.39
CA SER A 48 0.39 15.96 21.46
C SER A 48 -0.26 16.35 22.80
N GLU A 49 -0.20 17.62 23.16
CA GLU A 49 -0.87 18.13 24.39
C GLU A 49 -2.40 18.07 24.29
N GLY A 50 -2.96 18.39 23.12
CA GLY A 50 -4.40 18.30 22.88
C GLY A 50 -4.92 16.89 23.02
N GLN A 51 -4.23 15.91 22.43
CA GLN A 51 -4.57 14.50 22.52
C GLN A 51 -4.34 13.95 23.93
N ARG A 52 -3.23 14.31 24.60
CA ARG A 52 -2.95 13.93 25.99
C ARG A 52 -4.10 14.34 26.91
N ARG A 53 -4.58 15.58 26.84
CA ARG A 53 -5.72 16.06 27.63
C ARG A 53 -7.02 15.33 27.31
N TYR A 54 -7.25 15.03 26.04
CA TYR A 54 -8.41 14.25 25.63
C TYR A 54 -8.37 12.84 26.22
N VAL A 55 -7.23 12.13 26.11
CA VAL A 55 -7.05 10.80 26.70
C VAL A 55 -7.18 10.83 28.22
N GLU A 56 -6.64 11.85 28.90
CA GLU A 56 -6.81 12.02 30.35
C GLU A 56 -8.26 12.24 30.80
N SER A 57 -9.11 12.79 29.92
CA SER A 57 -10.54 12.98 30.19
C SER A 57 -11.35 11.67 30.09
N LEU A 58 -10.79 10.61 29.49
CA LEU A 58 -11.43 9.33 29.32
C LEU A 58 -11.40 8.48 30.61
N SER A 59 -12.25 7.45 30.66
CA SER A 59 -12.28 6.50 31.78
C SER A 59 -10.93 5.79 31.96
N THR A 60 -10.63 5.35 33.20
CA THR A 60 -9.38 4.62 33.52
C THR A 60 -9.22 3.37 32.66
N TYR A 61 -10.33 2.71 32.32
CA TYR A 61 -10.32 1.54 31.43
C TYR A 61 -9.86 1.91 30.00
N ALA A 62 -10.45 2.97 29.41
CA ALA A 62 -10.06 3.45 28.08
C ALA A 62 -8.59 3.90 28.01
N ARG A 63 -8.09 4.55 29.08
CA ARG A 63 -6.68 4.97 29.18
C ARG A 63 -5.68 3.81 29.16
N GLN A 64 -6.04 2.62 29.69
CA GLN A 64 -5.17 1.44 29.64
C GLN A 64 -4.94 0.92 28.21
N PHE A 65 -5.90 1.14 27.30
CA PHE A 65 -5.78 0.74 25.90
C PHE A 65 -5.07 1.76 25.02
N LEU A 66 -5.19 3.06 25.35
CA LEU A 66 -4.64 4.15 24.53
C LEU A 66 -3.19 4.50 24.86
N GLY A 67 -2.64 3.93 25.93
CA GLY A 67 -1.30 4.23 26.42
C GLY A 67 -1.19 5.60 27.11
N GLN A 68 -0.13 5.78 27.88
CA GLN A 68 0.22 7.07 28.48
C GLN A 68 1.05 7.87 27.48
N MET A 69 0.60 9.05 27.11
CA MET A 69 1.36 9.96 26.27
C MET A 69 2.30 10.80 27.13
N ASP A 70 3.53 10.96 26.69
CA ASP A 70 4.48 11.86 27.34
C ASP A 70 3.99 13.31 27.25
N LYS A 71 4.19 14.07 28.32
CA LYS A 71 3.89 15.49 28.33
C LYS A 71 4.94 16.22 27.46
N PRO A 72 4.54 17.01 26.45
CA PRO A 72 5.50 17.79 25.67
C PRO A 72 6.22 18.81 26.56
N ASP A 73 7.44 19.17 26.16
CA ASP A 73 8.24 20.19 26.84
C ASP A 73 7.69 21.58 26.52
N VAL A 74 6.67 21.98 27.30
CA VAL A 74 5.97 23.25 27.18
C VAL A 74 5.52 23.70 28.57
N ASP A 75 5.56 24.99 28.86
CA ASP A 75 5.11 25.50 30.14
C ASP A 75 3.61 25.27 30.32
N TYR A 76 2.79 25.77 29.41
CA TYR A 76 1.36 25.50 29.35
C TYR A 76 0.77 25.86 27.98
N ILE A 77 -0.40 25.26 27.64
CA ILE A 77 -1.19 25.61 26.48
C ILE A 77 -2.64 25.85 26.91
N GLU A 78 -3.21 26.97 26.47
CA GLU A 78 -4.62 27.33 26.72
C GLU A 78 -5.44 27.28 25.42
N GLY A 79 -6.76 27.10 25.53
CA GLY A 79 -7.71 27.20 24.42
C GLY A 79 -7.72 25.99 23.47
N LEU A 80 -7.09 24.85 23.85
CA LEU A 80 -7.12 23.63 23.04
C LEU A 80 -8.51 23.04 22.98
N SER A 81 -8.90 22.61 21.78
CA SER A 81 -10.00 21.71 21.49
C SER A 81 -9.51 20.26 21.39
N PRO A 82 -10.40 19.24 21.36
CA PRO A 82 -10.02 17.90 20.94
C PRO A 82 -9.25 17.96 19.61
N ALA A 83 -8.09 17.33 19.57
CA ALA A 83 -7.18 17.43 18.43
C ALA A 83 -7.17 16.15 17.60
N ILE A 84 -7.18 16.30 16.27
CA ILE A 84 -7.07 15.21 15.30
C ILE A 84 -5.86 15.50 14.40
N SER A 85 -4.95 14.53 14.29
CA SER A 85 -3.81 14.64 13.37
C SER A 85 -4.05 13.86 12.09
N ILE A 86 -3.64 14.42 10.98
CA ILE A 86 -3.65 13.79 9.67
C ILE A 86 -2.22 13.87 9.12
N ASP A 87 -1.40 12.89 9.55
CA ASP A 87 0.00 12.79 9.18
C ASP A 87 0.23 11.92 7.94
N GLN A 88 1.43 11.97 7.39
CA GLN A 88 1.83 11.23 6.20
C GLN A 88 2.37 9.81 6.51
N LYS A 89 2.72 9.52 7.77
CA LYS A 89 3.62 8.41 8.15
C LYS A 89 3.00 7.01 8.18
N SER A 90 1.71 6.80 8.02
CA SER A 90 1.12 5.47 8.20
C SER A 90 0.26 5.00 7.04
N THR A 91 0.89 4.44 6.01
CA THR A 91 0.18 3.48 5.16
C THR A 91 0.01 2.18 5.93
N SER A 92 -1.22 1.66 6.00
CA SER A 92 -1.48 0.36 6.62
C SER A 92 -0.77 -0.73 5.82
N ASN A 93 0.15 -1.45 6.47
CA ASN A 93 0.81 -2.63 5.88
C ASN A 93 -0.09 -3.87 5.89
N ASN A 94 -1.35 -3.74 6.31
CA ASN A 94 -2.29 -4.85 6.30
C ASN A 94 -2.78 -5.12 4.86
N PRO A 95 -2.46 -6.28 4.26
CA PRO A 95 -2.83 -6.60 2.88
C PRO A 95 -4.36 -6.71 2.66
N ARG A 96 -5.14 -6.79 3.74
CA ARG A 96 -6.61 -6.82 3.69
C ARG A 96 -7.25 -5.43 3.70
N SER A 97 -6.49 -4.39 3.99
CA SER A 97 -7.01 -3.01 3.96
C SER A 97 -7.13 -2.51 2.52
N THR A 98 -8.30 -2.00 2.16
CA THR A 98 -8.58 -1.38 0.86
C THR A 98 -9.09 0.05 1.04
N VAL A 99 -9.13 0.85 -0.03
CA VAL A 99 -9.76 2.17 -0.01
C VAL A 99 -11.17 2.09 0.57
N GLY A 100 -11.99 1.14 0.06
CA GLY A 100 -13.36 0.95 0.53
C GLY A 100 -13.49 0.60 2.02
N THR A 101 -12.53 -0.18 2.59
CA THR A 101 -12.57 -0.52 4.03
C THR A 101 -12.07 0.61 4.91
N VAL A 102 -11.07 1.37 4.48
CA VAL A 102 -10.53 2.50 5.24
C VAL A 102 -11.52 3.66 5.29
N THR A 103 -12.32 3.84 4.23
CA THR A 103 -13.38 4.86 4.14
C THR A 103 -14.72 4.41 4.70
N GLU A 104 -14.81 3.18 5.21
CA GLU A 104 -16.04 2.53 5.68
C GLU A 104 -17.11 2.31 4.58
N ILE A 105 -16.86 2.75 3.34
CA ILE A 105 -17.80 2.57 2.22
C ILE A 105 -18.13 1.09 2.03
N TYR A 106 -17.13 0.21 2.16
CA TYR A 106 -17.32 -1.23 2.01
C TYR A 106 -18.26 -1.83 3.07
N ASP A 107 -18.33 -1.26 4.27
CA ASP A 107 -19.25 -1.70 5.32
C ASP A 107 -20.70 -1.38 4.96
N TYR A 108 -20.93 -0.21 4.37
CA TYR A 108 -22.25 0.14 3.83
C TYR A 108 -22.60 -0.69 2.59
N LEU A 109 -21.63 -1.01 1.71
CA LEU A 109 -21.86 -1.91 0.57
C LEU A 109 -22.29 -3.30 1.05
N ARG A 110 -21.61 -3.88 2.02
CA ARG A 110 -21.98 -5.18 2.59
C ARG A 110 -23.41 -5.18 3.14
N LEU A 111 -23.77 -4.09 3.84
CA LEU A 111 -25.13 -3.93 4.36
C LEU A 111 -26.15 -3.79 3.23
N LEU A 112 -25.86 -3.01 2.21
CA LEU A 112 -26.72 -2.80 1.06
C LEU A 112 -26.98 -4.11 0.30
N PHE A 113 -25.91 -4.84 -0.05
CA PHE A 113 -26.03 -6.12 -0.76
C PHE A 113 -26.76 -7.19 0.05
N ALA A 114 -26.60 -7.21 1.37
CA ALA A 114 -27.34 -8.12 2.24
C ALA A 114 -28.84 -7.79 2.36
N ARG A 115 -29.26 -6.53 2.14
CA ARG A 115 -30.65 -6.09 2.34
C ARG A 115 -31.46 -6.00 1.05
N VAL A 116 -30.84 -5.56 -0.06
CA VAL A 116 -31.55 -5.36 -1.34
C VAL A 116 -30.91 -6.13 -2.51
N GLY A 117 -29.80 -6.85 -2.28
CA GLY A 117 -29.17 -7.68 -3.29
C GLY A 117 -30.04 -8.85 -3.68
N THR A 118 -30.18 -9.12 -4.98
CA THR A 118 -30.91 -10.25 -5.55
C THR A 118 -29.94 -11.38 -5.88
N PRO A 119 -30.02 -12.54 -5.22
CA PRO A 119 -29.17 -13.69 -5.55
C PRO A 119 -29.53 -14.25 -6.94
N HIS A 120 -28.49 -14.69 -7.65
CA HIS A 120 -28.60 -15.41 -8.91
C HIS A 120 -27.88 -16.76 -8.82
N CYS A 121 -28.34 -17.72 -9.57
CA CYS A 121 -27.69 -19.02 -9.65
C CYS A 121 -26.38 -18.92 -10.44
N PRO A 122 -25.23 -19.39 -9.91
CA PRO A 122 -23.95 -19.36 -10.61
C PRO A 122 -23.91 -20.27 -11.85
N HIS A 123 -24.87 -21.22 -12.01
CA HIS A 123 -24.88 -22.18 -13.09
C HIS A 123 -25.87 -21.83 -14.22
N CYS A 124 -27.08 -21.41 -13.86
CA CYS A 124 -28.13 -21.09 -14.85
C CYS A 124 -28.45 -19.59 -14.93
N HIS A 125 -27.81 -18.74 -14.10
CA HIS A 125 -27.92 -17.29 -14.05
C HIS A 125 -29.31 -16.72 -13.74
N GLN A 126 -30.28 -17.58 -13.38
CA GLN A 126 -31.63 -17.14 -13.01
C GLN A 126 -31.62 -16.50 -11.61
N SER A 127 -32.50 -15.50 -11.43
CA SER A 127 -32.71 -14.88 -10.11
C SER A 127 -33.36 -15.88 -9.15
N ILE A 128 -32.79 -15.96 -7.95
CA ILE A 128 -33.27 -16.83 -6.88
C ILE A 128 -34.07 -15.99 -5.88
N LYS A 129 -35.31 -16.38 -5.58
CA LYS A 129 -36.17 -15.67 -4.62
C LYS A 129 -36.58 -16.63 -3.52
N ARG A 130 -36.69 -16.09 -2.31
CA ARG A 130 -37.37 -16.78 -1.21
C ARG A 130 -38.86 -16.86 -1.53
N GLN A 131 -39.46 -18.01 -1.21
CA GLN A 131 -40.89 -18.19 -1.33
C GLN A 131 -41.49 -18.42 0.06
N THR A 132 -42.47 -17.62 0.43
CA THR A 132 -43.27 -17.90 1.64
C THR A 132 -44.26 -19.03 1.37
N VAL A 133 -44.69 -19.69 2.45
CA VAL A 133 -45.74 -20.76 2.32
C VAL A 133 -46.93 -20.25 1.55
N ASP A 134 -47.42 -19.03 1.85
CA ASP A 134 -48.57 -18.45 1.13
C ASP A 134 -48.32 -18.28 -0.36
N GLN A 135 -47.09 -17.84 -0.76
CA GLN A 135 -46.73 -17.70 -2.18
C GLN A 135 -46.68 -19.05 -2.90
N VAL A 136 -46.20 -20.09 -2.21
CA VAL A 136 -46.18 -21.45 -2.76
C VAL A 136 -47.62 -21.99 -2.90
N VAL A 137 -48.45 -21.74 -1.89
CA VAL A 137 -49.90 -22.08 -1.94
C VAL A 137 -50.57 -21.36 -3.11
N ASP A 138 -50.41 -20.04 -3.24
CA ASP A 138 -51.01 -19.28 -4.33
C ASP A 138 -50.52 -19.77 -5.71
N ASN A 139 -49.23 -20.10 -5.83
CA ASN A 139 -48.68 -20.65 -7.07
C ASN A 139 -49.31 -22.00 -7.40
N LEU A 140 -49.43 -22.91 -6.40
CA LEU A 140 -50.00 -24.20 -6.61
C LEU A 140 -51.51 -24.17 -6.94
N LEU A 141 -52.26 -23.20 -6.38
CA LEU A 141 -53.67 -23.00 -6.68
C LEU A 141 -53.91 -22.42 -8.08
N THR A 142 -52.88 -21.96 -8.82
CA THR A 142 -53.01 -21.62 -10.25
C THR A 142 -53.06 -22.84 -11.18
N LEU A 143 -52.73 -24.02 -10.64
CA LEU A 143 -52.81 -25.26 -11.40
C LEU A 143 -54.31 -25.61 -11.74
N PRO A 144 -54.57 -26.31 -12.82
CA PRO A 144 -55.95 -26.71 -13.17
C PRO A 144 -56.63 -27.45 -12.04
N GLU A 145 -57.95 -27.13 -11.82
CA GLU A 145 -58.74 -27.82 -10.82
C GLU A 145 -58.80 -29.32 -11.11
N GLY A 146 -58.63 -30.18 -10.11
CA GLY A 146 -58.52 -31.61 -10.24
C GLY A 146 -57.10 -32.16 -10.38
N SER A 147 -56.07 -31.31 -10.54
CA SER A 147 -54.68 -31.74 -10.56
C SER A 147 -54.31 -32.47 -9.29
N LYS A 148 -53.67 -33.63 -9.40
CA LYS A 148 -53.18 -34.45 -8.27
C LYS A 148 -51.74 -34.10 -8.00
N ILE A 149 -51.39 -33.80 -6.74
CA ILE A 149 -50.06 -33.46 -6.30
C ILE A 149 -49.63 -34.31 -5.09
N LYS A 150 -48.33 -34.62 -4.99
CA LYS A 150 -47.69 -35.12 -3.77
C LYS A 150 -46.80 -34.04 -3.20
N VAL A 151 -46.88 -33.80 -1.90
CA VAL A 151 -45.98 -32.90 -1.15
C VAL A 151 -44.87 -33.76 -0.56
N LEU A 152 -43.67 -33.55 -1.02
CA LEU A 152 -42.47 -34.30 -0.63
C LEU A 152 -41.52 -33.41 0.18
N ALA A 153 -41.01 -33.93 1.30
CA ALA A 153 -39.98 -33.31 2.10
C ALA A 153 -38.63 -34.04 1.87
N PRO A 154 -37.67 -33.48 1.13
CA PRO A 154 -36.38 -34.13 0.85
C PRO A 154 -35.44 -34.02 2.08
N VAL A 155 -35.31 -35.14 2.83
CA VAL A 155 -34.51 -35.22 4.07
C VAL A 155 -33.05 -35.62 3.79
N VAL A 156 -32.80 -36.43 2.77
CA VAL A 156 -31.46 -36.82 2.29
C VAL A 156 -31.37 -36.46 0.82
N ARG A 157 -30.32 -35.74 0.42
CA ARG A 157 -30.09 -35.33 -0.97
C ARG A 157 -28.67 -35.66 -1.40
N GLY A 158 -28.51 -36.58 -2.32
CA GLY A 158 -27.22 -36.94 -2.94
C GLY A 158 -26.15 -37.38 -1.96
N GLN A 159 -26.51 -37.90 -0.77
CA GLN A 159 -25.55 -38.33 0.26
C GLN A 159 -25.28 -39.84 0.18
N LYS A 160 -24.02 -40.20 0.41
CA LYS A 160 -23.60 -41.61 0.51
C LYS A 160 -23.95 -42.16 1.89
N GLY A 161 -24.44 -43.39 1.93
CA GLY A 161 -24.74 -44.05 3.20
C GLY A 161 -25.92 -44.99 3.10
N GLU A 162 -26.09 -45.90 4.06
CA GLU A 162 -27.24 -46.78 4.15
C GLU A 162 -28.49 -46.11 4.73
N HIS A 163 -28.37 -44.96 5.33
CA HIS A 163 -29.40 -44.08 5.93
C HIS A 163 -30.47 -44.79 6.77
N LYS A 164 -30.20 -46.01 7.29
CA LYS A 164 -31.13 -46.83 8.06
C LYS A 164 -31.78 -46.09 9.22
N LYS A 165 -30.99 -45.31 9.95
CA LYS A 165 -31.47 -44.53 11.12
C LYS A 165 -32.45 -43.42 10.68
N THR A 166 -32.16 -42.72 9.62
CA THR A 166 -33.02 -41.67 9.04
C THR A 166 -34.35 -42.25 8.57
N ILE A 167 -34.32 -43.36 7.80
CA ILE A 167 -35.51 -44.07 7.32
C ILE A 167 -36.35 -44.53 8.50
N SER A 168 -35.74 -45.17 9.49
CA SER A 168 -36.46 -45.66 10.69
C SER A 168 -37.08 -44.53 11.51
N ASN A 169 -36.39 -43.40 11.64
CA ASN A 169 -36.95 -42.23 12.33
C ASN A 169 -38.16 -41.66 11.60
N LEU A 170 -38.09 -41.50 10.26
CA LEU A 170 -39.21 -40.95 9.47
C LEU A 170 -40.46 -41.83 9.58
N PHE A 171 -40.34 -43.17 9.53
CA PHE A 171 -41.46 -44.07 9.75
C PHE A 171 -42.02 -44.02 11.19
N ARG A 172 -41.12 -43.88 12.19
CA ARG A 172 -41.52 -43.75 13.59
C ARG A 172 -42.25 -42.41 13.86
N ASP A 173 -41.85 -41.36 13.18
CA ASP A 173 -42.43 -39.99 13.30
C ASP A 173 -43.78 -39.91 12.56
N GLY A 174 -44.26 -40.99 11.97
CA GLY A 174 -45.63 -41.14 11.41
C GLY A 174 -45.75 -40.97 9.90
N PHE A 175 -44.65 -40.80 9.16
CA PHE A 175 -44.71 -40.73 7.70
C PHE A 175 -44.88 -42.15 7.13
N GLY A 176 -46.07 -42.45 6.60
CA GLY A 176 -46.39 -43.79 6.13
C GLY A 176 -45.74 -44.20 4.81
N ARG A 177 -45.09 -43.25 4.08
CA ARG A 177 -44.46 -43.46 2.78
C ARG A 177 -43.22 -42.60 2.59
N LEU A 178 -42.20 -43.18 1.96
CA LEU A 178 -40.98 -42.48 1.60
C LEU A 178 -40.72 -42.66 0.09
N MET A 179 -40.19 -41.61 -0.55
CA MET A 179 -39.60 -41.70 -1.88
C MET A 179 -38.09 -41.92 -1.72
N VAL A 180 -37.55 -43.00 -2.23
CA VAL A 180 -36.13 -43.33 -2.15
C VAL A 180 -35.62 -43.61 -3.57
N ASP A 181 -34.68 -42.78 -4.05
CA ASP A 181 -34.11 -42.90 -5.40
C ASP A 181 -35.17 -42.96 -6.51
N GLY A 182 -36.27 -42.21 -6.34
CA GLY A 182 -37.39 -42.15 -7.30
C GLY A 182 -38.44 -43.27 -7.14
N TYR A 183 -38.27 -44.19 -6.21
CA TYR A 183 -39.24 -45.24 -5.91
C TYR A 183 -39.96 -44.98 -4.60
N GLU A 184 -41.28 -45.25 -4.55
CA GLU A 184 -42.08 -45.07 -3.34
C GLU A 184 -42.11 -46.39 -2.54
N TYR A 185 -41.77 -46.27 -1.25
CA TYR A 185 -41.78 -47.39 -0.28
C TYR A 185 -42.75 -47.11 0.85
N THR A 186 -43.34 -48.18 1.37
CA THR A 186 -44.19 -48.16 2.57
C THR A 186 -43.45 -48.69 3.80
N SER A 187 -44.00 -48.46 4.98
CA SER A 187 -43.40 -48.93 6.24
C SER A 187 -43.25 -50.44 6.37
N ASP A 188 -44.00 -51.22 5.55
CA ASP A 188 -43.96 -52.67 5.55
C ASP A 188 -42.89 -53.25 4.61
N GLU A 189 -42.22 -52.42 3.86
CA GLU A 189 -41.18 -52.79 2.89
C GLU A 189 -39.78 -52.55 3.45
N GLU A 190 -38.87 -53.52 3.22
CA GLU A 190 -37.48 -53.38 3.64
C GLU A 190 -36.67 -52.59 2.62
N ILE A 191 -36.13 -51.46 3.05
CA ILE A 191 -35.32 -50.56 2.19
C ILE A 191 -33.84 -50.85 2.44
N GLN A 192 -33.16 -51.44 1.44
CA GLN A 192 -31.72 -51.71 1.49
C GLN A 192 -30.98 -50.79 0.55
N LEU A 193 -30.10 -49.91 1.09
CA LEU A 193 -29.32 -48.92 0.35
C LEU A 193 -27.84 -49.29 0.36
N GLU A 194 -27.15 -49.02 -0.75
CA GLU A 194 -25.73 -49.31 -0.90
C GLU A 194 -24.88 -48.19 -0.25
N LYS A 195 -24.01 -48.53 0.72
CA LYS A 195 -23.20 -47.60 1.50
C LYS A 195 -22.35 -46.61 0.66
N ASN A 196 -21.93 -47.01 -0.53
CA ASN A 196 -21.00 -46.24 -1.36
C ASN A 196 -21.70 -45.46 -2.50
N LYS A 197 -22.98 -45.59 -2.68
CA LYS A 197 -23.79 -44.83 -3.63
C LYS A 197 -24.40 -43.60 -2.97
N LYS A 198 -24.71 -42.62 -3.79
CA LYS A 198 -25.49 -41.45 -3.38
C LYS A 198 -26.96 -41.81 -3.44
N HIS A 199 -27.72 -41.43 -2.43
CA HIS A 199 -29.14 -41.67 -2.31
C HIS A 199 -29.92 -40.41 -2.05
N ASP A 200 -31.14 -40.34 -2.54
CA ASP A 200 -32.11 -39.30 -2.31
C ASP A 200 -33.30 -39.86 -1.55
N ILE A 201 -33.66 -39.31 -0.39
CA ILE A 201 -34.76 -39.79 0.46
C ILE A 201 -35.66 -38.60 0.79
N SER A 202 -36.93 -38.70 0.40
CA SER A 202 -37.96 -37.72 0.69
C SER A 202 -39.14 -38.38 1.43
N ALA A 203 -39.64 -37.71 2.48
CA ALA A 203 -40.87 -38.11 3.12
C ALA A 203 -42.07 -37.62 2.31
N VAL A 204 -43.08 -38.51 2.08
CA VAL A 204 -44.34 -38.11 1.48
C VAL A 204 -45.22 -37.52 2.59
N VAL A 205 -45.32 -36.18 2.62
CA VAL A 205 -46.06 -35.47 3.67
C VAL A 205 -47.57 -35.55 3.42
N ASP A 206 -48.02 -35.28 2.19
CA ASP A 206 -49.44 -35.35 1.85
C ASP A 206 -49.64 -35.63 0.35
N ARG A 207 -50.86 -36.08 0.01
CA ARG A 207 -51.32 -36.26 -1.36
C ARG A 207 -52.65 -35.51 -1.51
N LEU A 208 -52.65 -34.51 -2.36
CA LEU A 208 -53.74 -33.57 -2.47
C LEU A 208 -54.27 -33.49 -3.91
N VAL A 209 -55.50 -33.10 -4.03
CA VAL A 209 -56.13 -32.74 -5.29
C VAL A 209 -56.45 -31.26 -5.27
N ILE A 210 -55.98 -30.50 -6.22
CA ILE A 210 -56.16 -29.04 -6.28
C ILE A 210 -57.64 -28.70 -6.41
N LYS A 211 -58.15 -27.94 -5.42
CA LYS A 211 -59.51 -27.39 -5.35
C LYS A 211 -59.43 -26.10 -4.48
N ASP A 212 -60.29 -25.13 -4.67
CA ASP A 212 -60.30 -23.89 -3.87
C ASP A 212 -60.41 -24.17 -2.36
N SER A 213 -61.01 -25.26 -1.94
CA SER A 213 -61.26 -25.58 -0.52
C SER A 213 -60.03 -26.18 0.21
N ILE A 214 -58.92 -26.44 -0.48
CA ILE A 214 -57.77 -27.15 0.14
C ILE A 214 -56.70 -26.19 0.70
N ARG A 215 -56.89 -24.88 0.56
CA ARG A 215 -55.87 -23.85 0.92
C ARG A 215 -55.22 -24.07 2.30
N SER A 216 -56.05 -24.26 3.35
CA SER A 216 -55.57 -24.46 4.70
C SER A 216 -54.76 -25.75 4.85
N ARG A 217 -55.26 -26.88 4.33
CA ARG A 217 -54.57 -28.17 4.38
C ARG A 217 -53.28 -28.17 3.59
N LEU A 218 -53.26 -27.50 2.43
CA LEU A 218 -52.05 -27.37 1.60
C LEU A 218 -51.00 -26.54 2.35
N ALA A 219 -51.42 -25.44 3.02
CA ALA A 219 -50.51 -24.63 3.82
C ALA A 219 -49.87 -25.43 4.98
N GLU A 220 -50.69 -26.13 5.77
CA GLU A 220 -50.24 -27.03 6.84
C GLU A 220 -49.24 -28.10 6.35
N SER A 221 -49.57 -28.75 5.20
CA SER A 221 -48.69 -29.76 4.61
C SER A 221 -47.37 -29.18 4.13
N LEU A 222 -47.36 -27.94 3.59
CA LEU A 222 -46.16 -27.25 3.16
C LEU A 222 -45.32 -26.81 4.36
N GLU A 223 -45.94 -26.27 5.43
CA GLU A 223 -45.24 -25.91 6.66
C GLU A 223 -44.53 -27.12 7.26
N LEU A 224 -45.23 -28.27 7.41
CA LEU A 224 -44.63 -29.49 7.90
C LEU A 224 -43.50 -30.00 6.99
N ALA A 225 -43.68 -29.91 5.68
CA ALA A 225 -42.67 -30.35 4.73
C ALA A 225 -41.42 -29.43 4.78
N PHE A 226 -41.58 -28.12 4.91
CA PHE A 226 -40.45 -27.17 5.07
C PHE A 226 -39.69 -27.39 6.38
N GLU A 227 -40.41 -27.65 7.48
CA GLU A 227 -39.79 -27.91 8.78
C GLU A 227 -38.94 -29.20 8.74
N LEU A 228 -39.47 -30.27 8.13
CA LEU A 228 -38.83 -31.58 8.07
C LEU A 228 -37.57 -31.57 7.17
N SER A 229 -37.57 -30.78 6.13
CA SER A 229 -36.52 -30.74 5.09
C SER A 229 -35.60 -29.53 5.18
N GLU A 230 -35.65 -28.80 6.30
CA GLU A 230 -34.83 -27.58 6.49
C GLU A 230 -35.07 -26.56 5.37
N GLY A 231 -36.35 -26.30 5.03
CA GLY A 231 -36.72 -25.16 4.15
C GLY A 231 -36.93 -25.52 2.68
N ILE A 232 -36.98 -26.81 2.28
CA ILE A 232 -37.16 -27.20 0.87
C ILE A 232 -38.33 -28.16 0.74
N VAL A 233 -39.21 -27.93 -0.24
CA VAL A 233 -40.32 -28.81 -0.57
C VAL A 233 -40.28 -29.14 -2.05
N VAL A 234 -40.56 -30.42 -2.40
CA VAL A 234 -40.73 -30.84 -3.76
C VAL A 234 -42.19 -31.21 -3.97
N ILE A 235 -42.84 -30.62 -4.95
CA ILE A 235 -44.19 -30.93 -5.36
C ILE A 235 -44.13 -31.77 -6.64
N GLN A 236 -44.58 -32.98 -6.52
CA GLN A 236 -44.68 -33.92 -7.64
C GLN A 236 -46.10 -33.88 -8.23
N LEU A 237 -46.19 -33.42 -9.47
CA LEU A 237 -47.46 -33.40 -10.23
C LEU A 237 -47.65 -34.74 -10.88
N LEU A 238 -48.83 -35.37 -10.65
CA LEU A 238 -49.22 -36.68 -11.23
C LEU A 238 -50.05 -36.41 -12.46
N GLY A 239 -49.45 -36.39 -13.65
CA GLY A 239 -50.15 -36.21 -14.95
C GLY A 239 -50.22 -37.47 -15.79
N GLU A 240 -51.10 -37.47 -16.79
CA GLU A 240 -51.27 -38.62 -17.75
C GLU A 240 -50.02 -38.84 -18.63
N ASN A 241 -49.14 -37.82 -18.75
CA ASN A 241 -47.92 -37.86 -19.58
C ASN A 241 -46.62 -38.03 -18.78
N GLY A 242 -46.70 -38.33 -17.47
CA GLY A 242 -45.56 -38.49 -16.57
C GLY A 242 -45.64 -37.64 -15.30
N GLU A 243 -44.66 -37.83 -14.44
CA GLU A 243 -44.52 -37.08 -13.17
C GLU A 243 -43.61 -35.83 -13.42
N GLU A 244 -44.11 -34.64 -13.12
CA GLU A 244 -43.35 -33.37 -13.16
C GLU A 244 -43.07 -32.94 -11.72
N GLU A 245 -41.81 -32.64 -11.40
CA GLU A 245 -41.41 -32.17 -10.08
C GLU A 245 -41.14 -30.67 -10.11
N LYS A 246 -41.72 -29.95 -9.14
CA LYS A 246 -41.44 -28.51 -8.88
C LYS A 246 -40.87 -28.35 -7.49
N MET A 247 -39.69 -27.80 -7.39
CA MET A 247 -39.04 -27.54 -6.11
C MET A 247 -39.36 -26.12 -5.66
N PHE A 248 -39.69 -25.96 -4.39
CA PHE A 248 -39.93 -24.69 -3.72
C PHE A 248 -39.01 -24.61 -2.49
N SER A 249 -38.54 -23.39 -2.16
CA SER A 249 -37.68 -23.24 -1.01
C SER A 249 -37.97 -21.93 -0.24
N GLN A 250 -37.94 -22.03 1.08
CA GLN A 250 -37.94 -20.88 1.97
C GLN A 250 -36.57 -20.19 2.01
N ASP A 251 -35.52 -20.89 1.63
CA ASP A 251 -34.20 -20.35 1.41
C ASP A 251 -33.99 -19.94 -0.05
N PHE A 252 -32.89 -19.21 -0.33
CA PHE A 252 -32.53 -18.85 -1.69
C PHE A 252 -32.02 -20.08 -2.47
N SER A 253 -32.92 -20.86 -3.06
CA SER A 253 -32.57 -22.06 -3.84
C SER A 253 -32.96 -21.90 -5.32
N CYS A 254 -32.10 -22.43 -6.19
CA CYS A 254 -32.37 -22.49 -7.62
C CYS A 254 -33.26 -23.69 -7.91
N PRO A 255 -34.41 -23.51 -8.57
CA PRO A 255 -35.33 -24.62 -8.86
C PRO A 255 -34.77 -25.61 -9.90
N GLU A 256 -33.85 -25.18 -10.79
CA GLU A 256 -33.33 -26.06 -11.86
C GLU A 256 -32.14 -26.90 -11.42
N CYS A 257 -31.15 -26.32 -10.70
CA CYS A 257 -29.92 -27.03 -10.38
C CYS A 257 -29.73 -27.35 -8.89
N GLY A 258 -30.69 -26.97 -8.03
CA GLY A 258 -30.64 -27.24 -6.60
C GLY A 258 -29.58 -26.43 -5.83
N PHE A 259 -28.93 -25.47 -6.48
CA PHE A 259 -28.00 -24.53 -5.81
C PHE A 259 -28.74 -23.72 -4.74
N SER A 260 -28.24 -23.69 -3.51
CA SER A 260 -28.86 -22.98 -2.39
C SER A 260 -27.87 -22.04 -1.72
N LEU A 261 -28.34 -20.82 -1.41
CA LEU A 261 -27.63 -19.85 -0.60
C LEU A 261 -28.32 -19.74 0.77
N PRO A 262 -27.54 -19.67 1.86
CA PRO A 262 -28.10 -19.37 3.17
C PRO A 262 -28.63 -17.92 3.22
N GLU A 263 -29.29 -17.57 4.32
CA GLU A 263 -29.79 -16.21 4.52
C GLU A 263 -28.68 -15.17 4.35
N LEU A 264 -28.94 -14.17 3.49
CA LEU A 264 -27.96 -13.12 3.21
C LEU A 264 -27.70 -12.28 4.44
N SER A 265 -26.47 -12.27 4.91
CA SER A 265 -26.00 -11.45 6.03
C SER A 265 -24.78 -10.64 5.64
N PRO A 266 -24.55 -9.44 6.22
CA PRO A 266 -23.40 -8.59 5.88
C PRO A 266 -22.04 -9.28 6.03
N ARG A 267 -21.91 -10.27 6.93
CA ARG A 267 -20.68 -11.07 7.13
C ARG A 267 -20.31 -11.92 5.91
N MET A 268 -21.26 -12.32 5.08
CA MET A 268 -21.03 -13.11 3.87
C MET A 268 -20.34 -12.28 2.78
N PHE A 269 -20.55 -10.99 2.78
CA PHE A 269 -19.90 -10.05 1.84
C PHE A 269 -18.56 -9.52 2.35
N SER A 270 -18.03 -10.06 3.46
CA SER A 270 -16.75 -9.64 4.02
C SER A 270 -15.63 -10.60 3.63
N PHE A 271 -14.63 -10.10 2.94
CA PHE A 271 -13.42 -10.88 2.64
C PHE A 271 -12.48 -11.04 3.87
N ASN A 272 -12.78 -10.37 4.99
CA ASN A 272 -12.09 -10.55 6.28
C ASN A 272 -12.77 -11.59 7.18
N ASN A 273 -13.87 -12.21 6.70
CA ASN A 273 -14.64 -13.18 7.47
C ASN A 273 -14.65 -14.53 6.72
N PRO A 274 -14.44 -15.67 7.39
CA PRO A 274 -14.45 -17.00 6.75
C PRO A 274 -15.75 -17.34 6.00
N PHE A 275 -16.88 -16.72 6.38
CA PHE A 275 -18.16 -16.92 5.68
C PHE A 275 -18.15 -16.37 4.25
N GLY A 276 -17.42 -15.26 4.00
CA GLY A 276 -17.39 -14.61 2.70
C GLY A 276 -16.06 -14.76 1.97
N ALA A 277 -14.94 -14.92 2.69
CA ALA A 277 -13.60 -14.97 2.13
C ALA A 277 -13.39 -16.18 1.20
N CYS A 278 -12.67 -15.98 0.11
CA CYS A 278 -12.21 -17.07 -0.73
C CYS A 278 -11.35 -18.05 0.07
N PRO A 279 -11.66 -19.36 0.07
CA PRO A 279 -10.97 -20.34 0.90
C PRO A 279 -9.52 -20.64 0.45
N GLU A 280 -9.15 -20.26 -0.79
CA GLU A 280 -7.79 -20.48 -1.29
C GLU A 280 -6.80 -19.39 -0.91
N CYS A 281 -7.26 -18.12 -0.77
CA CYS A 281 -6.41 -16.98 -0.44
C CYS A 281 -6.81 -16.28 0.86
N ASP A 282 -7.76 -16.87 1.62
CA ASP A 282 -8.27 -16.28 2.87
C ASP A 282 -8.68 -14.80 2.72
N GLY A 283 -9.24 -14.43 1.57
CA GLY A 283 -9.71 -13.08 1.27
C GLY A 283 -8.62 -12.09 0.86
N LEU A 284 -7.39 -12.53 0.60
CA LEU A 284 -6.31 -11.67 0.12
C LEU A 284 -6.49 -11.27 -1.35
N GLY A 285 -7.10 -12.14 -2.17
CA GLY A 285 -7.27 -11.93 -3.61
C GLY A 285 -6.03 -12.29 -4.43
N GLU A 286 -4.90 -12.43 -3.79
CA GLU A 286 -3.61 -12.70 -4.43
C GLU A 286 -2.86 -13.82 -3.70
N LYS A 287 -1.93 -14.45 -4.41
CA LYS A 287 -0.98 -15.40 -3.84
C LYS A 287 0.43 -14.93 -4.16
N ARG A 288 1.30 -15.03 -3.16
CA ARG A 288 2.75 -14.84 -3.34
C ARG A 288 3.37 -16.20 -3.55
N GLU A 289 3.93 -16.42 -4.72
CA GLU A 289 4.55 -17.70 -5.07
C GLU A 289 5.97 -17.47 -5.60
N ILE A 290 6.85 -18.46 -5.36
CA ILE A 290 8.19 -18.45 -5.94
C ILE A 290 8.05 -18.58 -7.46
N ASP A 291 8.57 -17.59 -8.20
CA ASP A 291 8.54 -17.58 -9.67
C ASP A 291 9.71 -18.36 -10.24
N PRO A 292 9.47 -19.45 -11.00
CA PRO A 292 10.53 -20.23 -11.66
C PRO A 292 11.46 -19.36 -12.54
N ALA A 293 10.93 -18.32 -13.18
CA ALA A 293 11.72 -17.42 -14.01
C ALA A 293 12.67 -16.50 -13.22
N LEU A 294 12.41 -16.29 -11.93
CA LEU A 294 13.28 -15.50 -11.05
C LEU A 294 14.35 -16.35 -10.35
N VAL A 295 14.17 -17.67 -10.27
CA VAL A 295 15.11 -18.57 -9.60
C VAL A 295 16.06 -19.28 -10.53
N LEU A 296 15.78 -19.34 -11.85
CA LEU A 296 16.59 -20.00 -12.86
C LEU A 296 17.14 -19.01 -13.90
N ASP A 297 18.42 -19.17 -14.27
CA ASP A 297 19.02 -18.54 -15.45
C ASP A 297 19.10 -19.58 -16.57
N MET A 298 18.17 -19.48 -17.53
CA MET A 298 18.04 -20.45 -18.63
C MET A 298 19.25 -20.52 -19.56
N ASN A 299 20.12 -19.48 -19.57
CA ASN A 299 21.31 -19.43 -20.42
C ASN A 299 22.57 -20.02 -19.77
N LYS A 300 22.51 -20.32 -18.47
CA LYS A 300 23.61 -20.92 -17.70
C LYS A 300 23.38 -22.42 -17.48
N SER A 301 24.49 -23.13 -17.26
CA SER A 301 24.48 -24.52 -16.82
C SER A 301 24.32 -24.60 -15.27
N LEU A 302 23.93 -25.76 -14.76
CA LEU A 302 23.88 -26.00 -13.32
C LEU A 302 25.25 -25.81 -12.67
N ALA A 303 26.33 -26.20 -13.35
CA ALA A 303 27.71 -26.01 -12.88
C ALA A 303 28.11 -24.54 -12.84
N ASP A 304 27.57 -23.68 -13.75
CA ASP A 304 27.85 -22.24 -13.82
C ASP A 304 26.91 -21.42 -12.93
N GLY A 305 26.14 -22.06 -12.05
CA GLY A 305 25.25 -21.40 -11.11
C GLY A 305 23.91 -20.93 -11.71
N ALA A 306 23.31 -21.73 -12.57
CA ALA A 306 21.99 -21.47 -13.14
C ALA A 306 20.88 -21.35 -12.11
N ILE A 307 21.02 -21.96 -10.92
CA ILE A 307 20.10 -21.75 -9.79
C ILE A 307 20.56 -20.51 -9.02
N ILE A 308 19.92 -19.40 -9.32
CA ILE A 308 20.31 -18.06 -8.86
C ILE A 308 20.38 -17.95 -7.32
N PRO A 309 19.39 -18.42 -6.53
CA PRO A 309 19.45 -18.36 -5.07
C PRO A 309 20.61 -19.16 -4.46
N TRP A 310 21.20 -20.11 -5.18
CA TRP A 310 22.29 -20.98 -4.72
C TRP A 310 23.64 -20.70 -5.39
N SER A 311 23.74 -19.64 -6.17
CA SER A 311 24.96 -19.30 -6.91
C SER A 311 26.14 -18.83 -6.05
N SER A 312 25.94 -18.55 -4.75
CA SER A 312 27.01 -18.16 -3.83
C SER A 312 27.69 -19.35 -3.16
N ASN A 313 28.95 -19.20 -2.78
CA ASN A 313 29.73 -20.23 -2.07
C ASN A 313 29.14 -20.69 -0.73
N PHE A 314 28.15 -19.98 -0.17
CA PHE A 314 27.46 -20.38 1.06
C PHE A 314 26.54 -21.59 0.89
N TYR A 315 26.20 -21.99 -0.33
CA TYR A 315 25.22 -23.05 -0.61
C TYR A 315 25.88 -24.38 -1.02
N THR A 316 27.12 -24.64 -0.59
CA THR A 316 27.87 -25.86 -0.91
C THR A 316 27.10 -27.16 -0.63
N PHE A 317 26.32 -27.19 0.45
CA PHE A 317 25.47 -28.32 0.80
C PHE A 317 24.40 -28.60 -0.28
N TYR A 318 23.62 -27.57 -0.65
CA TYR A 318 22.55 -27.72 -1.65
C TYR A 318 23.09 -28.06 -3.03
N ASN A 319 24.27 -27.53 -3.38
CA ASN A 319 24.92 -27.83 -4.67
C ASN A 319 25.40 -29.29 -4.73
N GLN A 320 25.87 -29.86 -3.63
CA GLN A 320 26.26 -31.26 -3.58
C GLN A 320 25.05 -32.21 -3.64
N VAL A 321 23.94 -31.88 -2.99
CA VAL A 321 22.68 -32.59 -3.10
C VAL A 321 22.14 -32.53 -4.53
N LEU A 322 22.18 -31.35 -5.17
CA LEU A 322 21.78 -31.13 -6.55
C LEU A 322 22.61 -31.96 -7.52
N ALA A 323 23.95 -31.96 -7.39
CA ALA A 323 24.83 -32.75 -8.24
C ALA A 323 24.56 -34.26 -8.14
N THR A 324 24.28 -34.75 -6.93
CA THR A 324 23.95 -36.18 -6.72
C THR A 324 22.60 -36.53 -7.35
N MET A 325 21.61 -35.65 -7.20
CA MET A 325 20.29 -35.79 -7.84
C MET A 325 20.41 -35.78 -9.37
N ALA A 326 21.17 -34.81 -9.93
CA ALA A 326 21.37 -34.65 -11.36
C ALA A 326 22.02 -35.91 -11.98
N ALA A 327 23.04 -36.46 -11.33
CA ALA A 327 23.67 -37.71 -11.77
C ALA A 327 22.67 -38.87 -11.80
N LYS A 328 21.81 -38.99 -10.77
CA LYS A 328 20.82 -40.07 -10.69
C LYS A 328 19.74 -39.97 -11.78
N HIS A 329 19.26 -38.75 -12.07
CA HIS A 329 18.22 -38.50 -13.05
C HIS A 329 18.77 -38.19 -14.45
N LYS A 330 20.07 -38.40 -14.70
CA LYS A 330 20.76 -38.14 -15.94
C LYS A 330 20.57 -36.73 -16.46
N ILE A 331 20.61 -35.74 -15.55
CA ILE A 331 20.56 -34.31 -15.89
C ILE A 331 21.97 -33.81 -16.10
N PRO A 332 22.32 -33.29 -17.30
CA PRO A 332 23.67 -32.77 -17.56
C PRO A 332 23.90 -31.50 -16.74
N MET A 333 25.05 -31.44 -16.05
CA MET A 333 25.44 -30.32 -15.23
C MET A 333 26.12 -29.19 -16.02
N ASP A 334 26.60 -29.49 -17.21
CA ASP A 334 27.45 -28.66 -18.08
C ASP A 334 26.70 -27.98 -19.23
N ARG A 335 25.41 -28.27 -19.40
CA ARG A 335 24.59 -27.68 -20.47
C ARG A 335 23.68 -26.57 -19.98
N PRO A 336 23.40 -25.51 -20.75
CA PRO A 336 22.42 -24.50 -20.45
C PRO A 336 21.03 -25.09 -20.16
N LEU A 337 20.33 -24.53 -19.16
CA LEU A 337 19.01 -25.05 -18.77
C LEU A 337 17.98 -25.07 -19.90
N LYS A 338 18.06 -24.14 -20.87
CA LYS A 338 17.17 -24.10 -22.05
C LYS A 338 17.25 -25.37 -22.93
N GLU A 339 18.31 -26.16 -22.81
CA GLU A 339 18.50 -27.43 -23.56
C GLU A 339 17.94 -28.64 -22.80
N LEU A 340 17.54 -28.48 -21.56
CA LEU A 340 16.95 -29.54 -20.73
C LEU A 340 15.49 -29.81 -21.11
N SER A 341 15.07 -31.06 -20.93
CA SER A 341 13.65 -31.41 -21.12
C SER A 341 12.78 -30.80 -20.03
N PRO A 342 11.46 -30.54 -20.28
CA PRO A 342 10.54 -30.06 -19.28
C PRO A 342 10.49 -30.90 -17.99
N LYS A 343 10.60 -32.24 -18.11
CA LYS A 343 10.64 -33.15 -16.96
C LYS A 343 11.89 -32.96 -16.10
N GLN A 344 13.03 -32.67 -16.71
CA GLN A 344 14.27 -32.38 -15.99
C GLN A 344 14.21 -31.04 -15.26
N LEU A 345 13.62 -30.03 -15.90
CA LEU A 345 13.37 -28.72 -15.28
C LEU A 345 12.38 -28.84 -14.12
N ASP A 346 11.33 -29.65 -14.24
CA ASP A 346 10.38 -29.90 -13.15
C ASP A 346 11.06 -30.52 -11.93
N ILE A 347 11.95 -31.48 -12.12
CA ILE A 347 12.73 -32.08 -11.03
C ILE A 347 13.61 -31.02 -10.34
N ILE A 348 14.27 -30.14 -11.09
CA ILE A 348 15.10 -29.07 -10.54
C ILE A 348 14.23 -28.08 -9.72
N LEU A 349 13.05 -27.72 -10.24
CA LEU A 349 12.15 -26.75 -9.62
C LEU A 349 11.41 -27.30 -8.40
N TYR A 350 10.78 -28.49 -8.55
CA TYR A 350 9.82 -29.01 -7.58
C TYR A 350 10.29 -30.27 -6.84
N GLY A 351 11.45 -30.81 -7.24
CA GLY A 351 12.07 -31.94 -6.59
C GLY A 351 11.72 -33.32 -7.19
N ASN A 352 12.28 -34.35 -6.58
CA ASN A 352 12.12 -35.74 -7.00
C ASN A 352 11.11 -36.53 -6.14
N GLY A 353 10.21 -35.85 -5.45
CA GLY A 353 9.24 -36.45 -4.52
C GLY A 353 9.89 -37.02 -3.27
N GLN A 354 9.48 -38.21 -2.85
CA GLN A 354 10.01 -38.86 -1.65
C GLN A 354 11.21 -39.80 -1.93
N GLU A 355 11.70 -39.85 -3.17
CA GLU A 355 12.80 -40.72 -3.55
C GLU A 355 14.11 -40.32 -2.85
N ARG A 356 14.62 -41.17 -1.96
CA ARG A 356 15.85 -40.91 -1.22
C ARG A 356 17.07 -41.50 -1.94
N PHE A 357 18.16 -40.74 -1.94
CA PHE A 357 19.46 -41.16 -2.48
C PHE A 357 20.58 -40.88 -1.48
N LYS A 358 21.71 -41.58 -1.66
CA LYS A 358 22.89 -41.38 -0.80
C LYS A 358 23.66 -40.18 -1.30
N VAL A 359 23.79 -39.15 -0.48
CA VAL A 359 24.62 -37.98 -0.71
C VAL A 359 25.93 -38.13 0.04
N ASN A 360 27.04 -38.00 -0.70
CA ASN A 360 28.36 -37.89 -0.11
C ASN A 360 28.69 -36.39 0.05
N TYR A 361 28.69 -35.91 1.26
CA TYR A 361 28.87 -34.50 1.58
C TYR A 361 30.29 -34.26 2.08
N ILE A 362 30.96 -33.25 1.54
CA ILE A 362 32.25 -32.78 1.98
C ILE A 362 32.07 -31.37 2.53
N ASN A 363 32.36 -31.15 3.80
CA ASN A 363 32.24 -29.83 4.41
C ASN A 363 33.41 -28.90 4.01
N SER A 364 33.35 -27.64 4.40
CA SER A 364 34.38 -26.62 4.13
C SER A 364 35.75 -26.94 4.79
N TYR A 365 35.81 -27.91 5.70
CA TYR A 365 37.02 -28.35 6.38
C TYR A 365 37.58 -29.64 5.76
N GLY A 366 36.95 -30.18 4.68
CA GLY A 366 37.40 -31.40 3.99
C GLY A 366 36.91 -32.71 4.60
N GLU A 367 36.04 -32.66 5.63
CA GLU A 367 35.51 -33.87 6.27
C GLU A 367 34.37 -34.45 5.44
N ALA A 368 34.44 -35.74 5.11
CA ALA A 368 33.43 -36.42 4.33
C ALA A 368 32.39 -37.09 5.24
N SER A 369 31.13 -36.89 4.95
CA SER A 369 29.99 -37.57 5.56
C SER A 369 29.04 -38.10 4.51
N ALA A 370 28.30 -39.18 4.81
CA ALA A 370 27.31 -39.74 3.90
C ALA A 370 25.99 -39.88 4.61
N PHE A 371 24.94 -39.37 3.96
CA PHE A 371 23.56 -39.46 4.47
C PHE A 371 22.57 -39.74 3.37
N ARG A 372 21.35 -40.12 3.70
CA ARG A 372 20.27 -40.30 2.74
C ARG A 372 19.34 -39.10 2.77
N SER A 373 19.17 -38.45 1.62
CA SER A 373 18.26 -37.29 1.45
C SER A 373 17.43 -37.45 0.17
N SER A 374 16.31 -36.75 0.14
CA SER A 374 15.56 -36.46 -1.09
C SER A 374 15.89 -35.04 -1.54
N TYR A 375 15.70 -34.77 -2.81
CA TYR A 375 15.83 -33.41 -3.34
C TYR A 375 14.44 -32.74 -3.36
N GLU A 376 14.25 -31.72 -2.55
CA GLU A 376 12.95 -31.05 -2.41
C GLU A 376 12.59 -30.09 -3.55
N GLY A 377 13.55 -29.73 -4.38
CA GLY A 377 13.40 -28.71 -5.43
C GLY A 377 13.59 -27.27 -4.90
N ILE A 378 14.04 -26.38 -5.80
CA ILE A 378 14.35 -24.99 -5.40
C ILE A 378 13.12 -24.22 -4.92
N VAL A 379 11.97 -24.39 -5.60
CA VAL A 379 10.72 -23.69 -5.25
C VAL A 379 10.23 -24.11 -3.86
N ASN A 380 10.22 -25.42 -3.58
CA ASN A 380 9.78 -25.94 -2.29
C ASN A 380 10.78 -25.58 -1.17
N ASN A 381 12.08 -25.59 -1.45
CA ASN A 381 13.13 -25.15 -0.51
C ASN A 381 12.93 -23.68 -0.10
N LEU A 382 12.77 -22.78 -1.08
CA LEU A 382 12.57 -21.37 -0.80
C LEU A 382 11.25 -21.13 -0.06
N ARG A 383 10.15 -21.82 -0.45
CA ARG A 383 8.86 -21.72 0.22
C ARG A 383 8.93 -22.15 1.68
N ARG A 384 9.54 -23.30 1.96
CA ARG A 384 9.75 -23.78 3.33
C ARG A 384 10.60 -22.79 4.14
N ARG A 385 11.73 -22.34 3.60
CA ARG A 385 12.60 -21.36 4.26
C ARG A 385 11.90 -20.03 4.54
N TYR A 386 11.02 -19.58 3.66
CA TYR A 386 10.24 -18.37 3.85
C TYR A 386 9.32 -18.45 5.07
N HIS A 387 8.69 -19.61 5.28
CA HIS A 387 7.82 -19.85 6.43
C HIS A 387 8.57 -20.12 7.73
N GLU A 388 9.71 -20.80 7.68
CA GLU A 388 10.47 -21.20 8.85
C GLU A 388 11.42 -20.11 9.39
N THR A 389 11.83 -19.16 8.53
CA THR A 389 12.82 -18.14 8.95
C THR A 389 12.23 -17.13 9.91
N LYS A 390 13.00 -16.86 10.99
CA LYS A 390 12.71 -15.76 11.94
C LYS A 390 13.49 -14.48 11.60
N SER A 391 14.33 -14.50 10.57
CA SER A 391 15.14 -13.37 10.13
C SER A 391 14.44 -12.59 9.03
N ASP A 392 14.12 -11.33 9.26
CA ASP A 392 13.51 -10.45 8.25
C ASP A 392 14.43 -10.28 7.03
N ALA A 393 15.74 -10.18 7.22
CA ALA A 393 16.70 -10.10 6.11
C ALA A 393 16.68 -11.35 5.22
N SER A 394 16.52 -12.55 5.82
CA SER A 394 16.38 -13.79 5.04
C SER A 394 15.04 -13.87 4.33
N ARG A 395 13.98 -13.33 4.93
CA ARG A 395 12.64 -13.24 4.31
C ARG A 395 12.67 -12.28 3.14
N ASP A 396 13.24 -11.08 3.32
CA ASP A 396 13.41 -10.07 2.27
C ASP A 396 14.24 -10.62 1.08
N GLU A 397 15.26 -11.44 1.36
CA GLU A 397 16.06 -12.06 0.28
C GLU A 397 15.24 -13.07 -0.53
N ILE A 398 14.39 -13.86 0.13
CA ILE A 398 13.52 -14.83 -0.56
C ILE A 398 12.40 -14.12 -1.32
N GLU A 399 11.86 -13.02 -0.79
CA GLU A 399 10.82 -12.24 -1.46
C GLU A 399 11.25 -11.71 -2.85
N LYS A 400 12.55 -11.50 -3.09
CA LYS A 400 13.08 -11.13 -4.40
C LYS A 400 12.82 -12.18 -5.49
N TYR A 401 12.54 -13.41 -5.11
CA TYR A 401 12.24 -14.53 -6.01
C TYR A 401 10.74 -14.84 -6.07
N MET A 402 9.89 -14.02 -5.43
CA MET A 402 8.45 -14.19 -5.42
C MET A 402 7.77 -13.24 -6.39
N THR A 403 6.70 -13.71 -7.00
CA THR A 403 5.78 -12.90 -7.79
C THR A 403 4.40 -12.95 -7.15
N VAL A 404 3.73 -11.81 -7.15
CA VAL A 404 2.33 -11.70 -6.74
C VAL A 404 1.46 -11.97 -7.96
N SER A 405 0.58 -12.96 -7.85
CA SER A 405 -0.39 -13.32 -8.90
C SER A 405 -1.81 -13.31 -8.34
N PRO A 406 -2.82 -13.01 -9.17
CA PRO A 406 -4.22 -13.16 -8.75
C PRO A 406 -4.50 -14.58 -8.28
N CYS A 407 -5.24 -14.73 -7.19
CA CYS A 407 -5.61 -16.04 -6.67
C CYS A 407 -6.41 -16.83 -7.73
N PRO A 408 -6.02 -18.07 -8.07
CA PRO A 408 -6.70 -18.85 -9.11
C PRO A 408 -8.16 -19.16 -8.76
N GLY A 409 -8.50 -19.32 -7.49
CA GLY A 409 -9.86 -19.63 -7.03
C GLY A 409 -10.82 -18.44 -7.15
N CYS A 410 -10.40 -17.24 -6.81
CA CYS A 410 -11.27 -16.04 -6.88
C CYS A 410 -10.87 -15.03 -7.96
N GLN A 411 -9.78 -15.25 -8.69
CA GLN A 411 -9.29 -14.37 -9.75
C GLN A 411 -9.13 -12.89 -9.30
N GLY A 412 -8.66 -12.69 -8.07
CA GLY A 412 -8.50 -11.36 -7.49
C GLY A 412 -9.73 -10.84 -6.73
N LYS A 413 -10.90 -11.43 -6.87
CA LYS A 413 -12.17 -10.94 -6.32
C LYS A 413 -12.33 -11.10 -4.80
N ARG A 414 -11.42 -11.79 -4.10
CA ARG A 414 -11.33 -11.95 -2.64
C ARG A 414 -12.46 -12.74 -1.98
N LEU A 415 -13.66 -12.82 -2.60
CA LEU A 415 -14.85 -13.45 -2.07
C LEU A 415 -15.08 -14.85 -2.68
N LYS A 416 -15.92 -15.65 -2.03
CA LYS A 416 -16.45 -16.90 -2.57
C LYS A 416 -17.24 -16.63 -3.84
N GLN A 417 -17.22 -17.57 -4.77
CA GLN A 417 -17.92 -17.46 -6.06
C GLN A 417 -19.42 -17.23 -5.89
N GLU A 418 -20.05 -17.92 -4.94
CA GLU A 418 -21.48 -17.85 -4.69
C GLU A 418 -21.95 -16.46 -4.28
N ILE A 419 -21.11 -15.73 -3.55
CA ILE A 419 -21.43 -14.37 -3.08
C ILE A 419 -21.39 -13.34 -4.21
N LEU A 420 -20.54 -13.59 -5.21
CA LEU A 420 -20.40 -12.72 -6.38
C LEU A 420 -21.63 -12.73 -7.30
N TRP A 421 -22.52 -13.70 -7.12
CA TRP A 421 -23.79 -13.80 -7.84
C TRP A 421 -24.97 -13.14 -7.14
N VAL A 422 -24.71 -12.39 -6.06
CA VAL A 422 -25.71 -11.49 -5.47
C VAL A 422 -25.55 -10.12 -6.12
N LEU A 423 -26.55 -9.66 -6.88
CA LEU A 423 -26.47 -8.50 -7.73
C LEU A 423 -27.43 -7.37 -7.29
N ILE A 424 -27.01 -6.14 -7.50
CA ILE A 424 -27.84 -4.92 -7.43
C ILE A 424 -27.76 -4.23 -8.80
N SER A 425 -28.87 -4.06 -9.48
CA SER A 425 -28.91 -3.53 -10.86
C SER A 425 -27.89 -4.20 -11.80
N GLY A 426 -27.72 -5.53 -11.66
CA GLY A 426 -26.83 -6.33 -12.49
C GLY A 426 -25.35 -6.29 -12.09
N GLN A 427 -24.98 -5.59 -11.04
CA GLN A 427 -23.59 -5.50 -10.56
C GLN A 427 -23.40 -6.24 -9.24
N SER A 428 -22.32 -7.00 -9.13
CA SER A 428 -21.88 -7.64 -7.89
C SER A 428 -21.15 -6.63 -6.99
N ILE A 429 -20.98 -6.97 -5.72
CA ILE A 429 -20.22 -6.12 -4.77
C ILE A 429 -18.76 -5.91 -5.23
N ASN A 430 -18.17 -6.90 -5.89
CA ASN A 430 -16.80 -6.78 -6.41
C ASN A 430 -16.75 -5.81 -7.60
N GLU A 431 -17.69 -5.90 -8.54
CA GLU A 431 -17.75 -5.00 -9.69
C GLU A 431 -17.95 -3.56 -9.25
N VAL A 432 -18.85 -3.31 -8.27
CA VAL A 432 -19.01 -1.98 -7.67
C VAL A 432 -17.72 -1.51 -6.97
N SER A 433 -17.02 -2.42 -6.27
CA SER A 433 -15.78 -2.06 -5.58
C SER A 433 -14.61 -1.81 -6.55
N SER A 434 -14.60 -2.40 -7.73
CA SER A 434 -13.59 -2.16 -8.76
C SER A 434 -13.84 -0.92 -9.61
N MET A 435 -15.03 -0.30 -9.49
CA MET A 435 -15.28 1.01 -10.11
C MET A 435 -14.36 2.08 -9.52
N SER A 436 -14.02 3.10 -10.33
CA SER A 436 -13.45 4.32 -9.79
C SER A 436 -14.42 5.00 -8.83
N VAL A 437 -13.92 5.80 -7.90
CA VAL A 437 -14.75 6.57 -6.95
C VAL A 437 -15.79 7.40 -7.71
N ARG A 438 -15.41 8.02 -8.84
CA ARG A 438 -16.32 8.74 -9.72
C ARG A 438 -17.39 7.81 -10.30
N GLY A 439 -16.97 6.69 -10.89
CA GLY A 439 -17.88 5.70 -11.48
C GLY A 439 -18.84 5.11 -10.44
N ALA A 440 -18.37 4.84 -9.22
CA ALA A 440 -19.22 4.39 -8.12
C ALA A 440 -20.24 5.47 -7.71
N LEU A 441 -19.83 6.75 -7.63
CA LEU A 441 -20.74 7.86 -7.33
C LEU A 441 -21.83 8.01 -8.39
N ASP A 442 -21.45 7.90 -9.66
CA ASP A 442 -22.40 7.96 -10.79
C ASP A 442 -23.33 6.76 -10.77
N PHE A 443 -22.82 5.55 -10.47
CA PHE A 443 -23.64 4.34 -10.31
C PHE A 443 -24.71 4.54 -9.24
N PHE A 444 -24.34 4.96 -8.02
CA PHE A 444 -25.30 5.18 -6.93
C PHE A 444 -26.21 6.38 -7.13
N THR A 445 -25.83 7.33 -7.97
CA THR A 445 -26.68 8.48 -8.31
C THR A 445 -27.80 8.08 -9.28
N ASN A 446 -27.50 7.19 -10.22
CA ASN A 446 -28.43 6.71 -11.24
C ASN A 446 -29.06 5.34 -10.92
N LEU A 447 -28.85 4.83 -9.69
CA LEU A 447 -29.30 3.51 -9.27
C LEU A 447 -30.84 3.42 -9.29
N ALA A 448 -31.39 2.55 -10.15
CA ALA A 448 -32.82 2.28 -10.23
C ALA A 448 -33.19 1.12 -9.29
N LEU A 449 -33.98 1.43 -8.26
CA LEU A 449 -34.53 0.46 -7.31
C LEU A 449 -36.06 0.57 -7.31
N ASN A 450 -36.74 -0.53 -6.95
CA ASN A 450 -38.17 -0.48 -6.74
C ASN A 450 -38.54 0.29 -5.43
N GLU A 451 -39.80 0.61 -5.20
CA GLU A 451 -40.25 1.42 -4.04
C GLU A 451 -39.82 0.82 -2.70
N ARG A 452 -39.95 -0.49 -2.51
CA ARG A 452 -39.54 -1.20 -1.29
C ARG A 452 -38.04 -1.15 -1.09
N GLU A 453 -37.27 -1.44 -2.12
CA GLU A 453 -35.79 -1.41 -2.09
C GLU A 453 -35.28 0.01 -1.82
N THR A 454 -35.92 1.02 -2.45
CA THR A 454 -35.60 2.43 -2.23
C THR A 454 -35.82 2.82 -0.77
N TYR A 455 -36.93 2.39 -0.17
CA TYR A 455 -37.20 2.67 1.24
C TYR A 455 -36.16 2.06 2.17
N ILE A 456 -35.77 0.80 1.94
CA ILE A 456 -34.77 0.07 2.73
C ILE A 456 -33.36 0.69 2.56
N ALA A 457 -32.99 1.00 1.30
CA ALA A 457 -31.64 1.42 0.95
C ALA A 457 -31.36 2.93 1.15
N ARG A 458 -32.40 3.74 1.31
CA ARG A 458 -32.32 5.22 1.32
C ARG A 458 -31.20 5.78 2.19
N GLN A 459 -31.11 5.35 3.44
CA GLN A 459 -30.11 5.87 4.36
C GLN A 459 -28.71 5.33 4.01
N ILE A 460 -28.62 4.07 3.61
CA ILE A 460 -27.35 3.42 3.25
C ILE A 460 -26.75 4.11 2.01
N ILE A 461 -27.57 4.33 0.96
CA ILE A 461 -27.12 4.99 -0.28
C ILE A 461 -26.70 6.45 0.01
N LYS A 462 -27.43 7.15 0.89
CA LYS A 462 -27.06 8.51 1.29
C LYS A 462 -25.64 8.53 1.87
N GLU A 463 -25.34 7.65 2.83
CA GLU A 463 -24.02 7.54 3.48
C GLU A 463 -22.91 7.19 2.47
N ILE A 464 -23.19 6.24 1.54
CA ILE A 464 -22.24 5.87 0.47
C ILE A 464 -21.95 7.09 -0.41
N LYS A 465 -22.98 7.80 -0.89
CA LYS A 465 -22.83 8.96 -1.77
C LYS A 465 -22.07 10.11 -1.11
N GLU A 466 -22.34 10.38 0.16
CA GLU A 466 -21.64 11.43 0.91
C GLU A 466 -20.14 11.11 1.01
N ARG A 467 -19.76 9.86 1.38
CA ARG A 467 -18.36 9.43 1.47
C ARG A 467 -17.65 9.44 0.11
N LEU A 468 -18.32 8.96 -0.94
CA LEU A 468 -17.79 9.02 -2.31
C LEU A 468 -17.57 10.47 -2.75
N SER A 469 -18.51 11.37 -2.46
CA SER A 469 -18.38 12.80 -2.78
C SER A 469 -17.18 13.44 -2.09
N PHE A 470 -16.92 13.11 -0.82
CA PHE A 470 -15.74 13.62 -0.12
C PHE A 470 -14.43 13.13 -0.74
N LEU A 471 -14.37 11.88 -1.22
CA LEU A 471 -13.20 11.39 -1.94
C LEU A 471 -12.98 12.14 -3.27
N VAL A 472 -14.07 12.49 -3.98
CA VAL A 472 -14.01 13.32 -5.18
C VAL A 472 -13.52 14.73 -4.85
N ASP A 473 -14.02 15.33 -3.76
CA ASP A 473 -13.68 16.69 -3.33
C ASP A 473 -12.19 16.82 -2.98
N VAL A 474 -11.55 15.77 -2.48
CA VAL A 474 -10.10 15.75 -2.20
C VAL A 474 -9.25 15.28 -3.39
N GLY A 475 -9.83 15.14 -4.59
CA GLY A 475 -9.11 14.78 -5.83
C GLY A 475 -8.71 13.31 -5.92
N LEU A 476 -9.46 12.38 -5.32
CA LEU A 476 -9.23 10.94 -5.37
C LEU A 476 -10.28 10.19 -6.22
N ASP A 477 -10.87 10.88 -7.17
CA ASP A 477 -11.95 10.39 -8.03
C ASP A 477 -11.54 9.23 -8.95
N TYR A 478 -10.24 9.10 -9.25
CA TYR A 478 -9.65 8.05 -10.08
C TYR A 478 -9.35 6.73 -9.33
N LEU A 479 -9.30 6.73 -7.99
CA LEU A 479 -9.03 5.51 -7.21
C LEU A 479 -10.19 4.53 -7.29
N THR A 480 -9.89 3.22 -7.25
CA THR A 480 -10.91 2.17 -7.08
C THR A 480 -11.07 1.80 -5.61
N LEU A 481 -12.29 1.38 -5.20
CA LEU A 481 -12.56 1.05 -3.80
C LEU A 481 -11.87 -0.23 -3.35
N ASP A 482 -11.54 -1.14 -4.26
CA ASP A 482 -10.83 -2.41 -4.01
C ASP A 482 -9.30 -2.24 -3.95
N ARG A 483 -8.76 -1.07 -4.33
CA ARG A 483 -7.32 -0.81 -4.30
C ARG A 483 -6.76 -1.02 -2.90
N ALA A 484 -5.69 -1.80 -2.82
CA ALA A 484 -5.04 -2.12 -1.54
C ALA A 484 -4.44 -0.85 -0.90
N ALA A 485 -4.70 -0.62 0.38
CA ALA A 485 -4.21 0.55 1.11
C ALA A 485 -2.67 0.65 1.12
N GLY A 486 -1.97 -0.48 1.12
CA GLY A 486 -0.51 -0.53 1.04
C GLY A 486 0.09 -0.10 -0.32
N SER A 487 -0.72 0.01 -1.38
CA SER A 487 -0.30 0.48 -2.71
C SER A 487 -0.50 1.99 -2.91
N LEU A 488 -1.07 2.68 -1.91
CA LEU A 488 -1.32 4.12 -1.97
C LEU A 488 -0.03 4.90 -1.72
N SER A 489 0.14 6.01 -2.42
CA SER A 489 1.15 7.00 -2.06
C SER A 489 0.83 7.63 -0.69
N GLY A 490 1.84 8.21 -0.04
CA GLY A 490 1.64 8.91 1.24
C GLY A 490 0.56 9.99 1.17
N GLY A 491 0.56 10.78 0.11
CA GLY A 491 -0.45 11.82 -0.12
C GLY A 491 -1.86 11.26 -0.39
N GLU A 492 -2.00 10.16 -1.15
CA GLU A 492 -3.30 9.50 -1.37
C GLU A 492 -3.88 8.98 -0.05
N ALA A 493 -3.06 8.30 0.77
CA ALA A 493 -3.49 7.78 2.07
C ALA A 493 -3.91 8.91 3.04
N GLN A 494 -3.18 10.01 3.05
CA GLN A 494 -3.48 11.19 3.85
C GLN A 494 -4.81 11.84 3.44
N ARG A 495 -5.06 12.00 2.13
CA ARG A 495 -6.32 12.54 1.61
C ARG A 495 -7.52 11.64 1.87
N ILE A 496 -7.34 10.32 1.84
CA ILE A 496 -8.40 9.38 2.26
C ILE A 496 -8.79 9.63 3.72
N ARG A 497 -7.81 9.80 4.62
CA ARG A 497 -8.10 10.13 6.02
C ARG A 497 -8.79 11.48 6.15
N LEU A 498 -8.32 12.49 5.41
CA LEU A 498 -8.96 13.80 5.39
C LEU A 498 -10.42 13.69 4.95
N ALA A 499 -10.72 12.99 3.85
CA ALA A 499 -12.08 12.74 3.37
C ALA A 499 -12.95 12.05 4.42
N THR A 500 -12.40 11.04 5.12
CA THR A 500 -13.11 10.34 6.20
C THR A 500 -13.44 11.27 7.38
N GLN A 501 -12.51 12.17 7.76
CA GLN A 501 -12.73 13.12 8.85
C GLN A 501 -13.73 14.22 8.48
N VAL A 502 -13.66 14.74 7.26
CA VAL A 502 -14.67 15.70 6.72
C VAL A 502 -16.06 15.08 6.76
N GLY A 503 -16.16 13.79 6.39
CA GLY A 503 -17.39 13.02 6.43
C GLY A 503 -18.00 12.87 7.84
N SER A 504 -17.19 12.94 8.89
CA SER A 504 -17.70 12.87 10.28
C SER A 504 -18.45 14.11 10.73
N SER A 505 -18.36 15.23 9.99
CA SER A 505 -19.01 16.52 10.28
C SER A 505 -18.78 17.02 11.72
N LEU A 506 -17.61 16.75 12.30
CA LEU A 506 -17.25 17.20 13.64
C LEU A 506 -17.08 18.72 13.67
N VAL A 507 -17.52 19.36 14.75
CA VAL A 507 -17.49 20.80 14.98
C VAL A 507 -16.69 21.12 16.24
N GLY A 508 -15.95 22.21 16.22
CA GLY A 508 -15.16 22.67 17.39
C GLY A 508 -13.90 21.84 17.63
N VAL A 509 -13.39 21.16 16.64
CA VAL A 509 -12.19 20.32 16.67
C VAL A 509 -10.97 21.08 16.15
N LEU A 510 -9.80 20.73 16.66
CA LEU A 510 -8.52 21.18 16.13
C LEU A 510 -7.96 20.11 15.17
N TYR A 511 -7.91 20.42 13.89
CA TYR A 511 -7.24 19.58 12.90
C TYR A 511 -5.80 20.02 12.70
N VAL A 512 -4.85 19.09 12.72
CA VAL A 512 -3.44 19.33 12.43
C VAL A 512 -3.01 18.46 11.26
N LEU A 513 -2.64 19.07 10.14
CA LEU A 513 -2.28 18.39 8.89
C LEU A 513 -0.80 18.61 8.55
N ASP A 514 -0.15 17.55 8.05
CA ASP A 514 1.26 17.58 7.62
C ASP A 514 1.33 17.56 6.09
N GLU A 515 1.67 18.69 5.47
CA GLU A 515 1.88 18.85 4.04
C GLU A 515 0.81 18.16 3.14
N PRO A 516 -0.49 18.49 3.29
CA PRO A 516 -1.55 17.78 2.57
C PRO A 516 -1.53 18.03 1.04
N SER A 517 -0.81 19.03 0.54
CA SER A 517 -0.64 19.32 -0.90
C SER A 517 0.37 18.40 -1.60
N ILE A 518 1.08 17.54 -0.87
CA ILE A 518 2.13 16.66 -1.41
C ILE A 518 1.63 15.81 -2.58
N GLY A 519 2.41 15.78 -3.67
CA GLY A 519 2.13 14.99 -4.86
C GLY A 519 0.86 15.40 -5.61
N LEU A 520 0.35 16.61 -5.35
CA LEU A 520 -0.80 17.16 -6.05
C LEU A 520 -0.38 18.01 -7.25
N HIS A 521 -1.09 17.79 -8.34
CA HIS A 521 -1.10 18.77 -9.44
C HIS A 521 -1.80 20.06 -8.95
N PRO A 522 -1.39 21.27 -9.39
CA PRO A 522 -2.01 22.54 -8.99
C PRO A 522 -3.54 22.56 -9.08
N ARG A 523 -4.14 21.92 -10.09
CA ARG A 523 -5.59 21.74 -10.24
C ARG A 523 -6.23 21.00 -9.04
N ASP A 524 -5.56 19.94 -8.58
CA ASP A 524 -6.09 19.10 -7.50
C ASP A 524 -5.86 19.79 -6.14
N ASN A 525 -4.83 20.65 -6.03
CA ASN A 525 -4.59 21.50 -4.87
C ASN A 525 -5.72 22.52 -4.65
N ASP A 526 -6.26 23.12 -5.72
CA ASP A 526 -7.43 24.00 -5.63
C ASP A 526 -8.64 23.30 -4.96
N ARG A 527 -8.87 22.02 -5.26
CA ARG A 527 -9.95 21.22 -4.65
C ARG A 527 -9.66 20.94 -3.16
N LEU A 528 -8.42 20.60 -2.84
CA LEU A 528 -7.99 20.42 -1.45
C LEU A 528 -8.22 21.68 -0.62
N LEU A 529 -7.81 22.84 -1.13
CA LEU A 529 -8.01 24.13 -0.47
C LEU A 529 -9.48 24.43 -0.20
N ALA A 530 -10.36 24.13 -1.15
CA ALA A 530 -11.80 24.27 -0.95
C ALA A 530 -12.30 23.37 0.19
N THR A 531 -11.76 22.16 0.30
CA THR A 531 -12.10 21.20 1.38
C THR A 531 -11.61 21.70 2.74
N LEU A 532 -10.38 22.22 2.83
CA LEU A 532 -9.83 22.78 4.08
C LEU A 532 -10.63 24.00 4.55
N LYS A 533 -11.02 24.88 3.60
CA LYS A 533 -11.89 26.03 3.91
C LYS A 533 -13.26 25.58 4.41
N ARG A 534 -13.84 24.54 3.81
CA ARG A 534 -15.10 23.95 4.28
C ARG A 534 -14.99 23.42 5.70
N LEU A 535 -13.89 22.71 6.06
CA LEU A 535 -13.62 22.28 7.44
C LEU A 535 -13.58 23.45 8.42
N ARG A 536 -12.89 24.52 8.06
CA ARG A 536 -12.84 25.75 8.85
C ARG A 536 -14.23 26.34 9.03
N ASP A 537 -15.00 26.48 7.94
CA ASP A 537 -16.30 27.12 7.91
C ASP A 537 -17.36 26.34 8.72
N LEU A 538 -17.11 25.06 9.01
CA LEU A 538 -17.87 24.25 9.96
C LEU A 538 -17.58 24.63 11.42
N GLY A 539 -16.73 25.61 11.72
CA GLY A 539 -16.36 26.03 13.08
C GLY A 539 -15.21 25.20 13.68
N ASN A 540 -14.27 24.75 12.85
CA ASN A 540 -13.05 24.06 13.27
C ASN A 540 -11.82 24.94 13.12
N THR A 541 -10.83 24.69 13.97
CA THR A 541 -9.49 25.28 13.77
C THR A 541 -8.67 24.30 12.94
N VAL A 542 -8.08 24.77 11.85
CA VAL A 542 -7.28 23.93 10.93
C VAL A 542 -5.85 24.46 10.91
N ILE A 543 -4.92 23.72 11.48
CA ILE A 543 -3.47 24.01 11.42
C ILE A 543 -2.86 23.12 10.33
N VAL A 544 -2.17 23.74 9.39
CA VAL A 544 -1.52 23.05 8.27
C VAL A 544 -0.04 23.39 8.27
N VAL A 545 0.82 22.38 8.34
CA VAL A 545 2.27 22.57 8.05
C VAL A 545 2.42 22.50 6.54
N GLU A 546 2.90 23.58 5.90
CA GLU A 546 2.93 23.65 4.44
C GLU A 546 4.06 24.52 3.87
N HIS A 547 4.41 24.17 2.62
CA HIS A 547 5.40 24.87 1.81
C HIS A 547 4.81 25.38 0.49
N ASP A 548 3.62 24.94 0.12
CA ASP A 548 2.94 25.32 -1.10
C ASP A 548 2.48 26.78 -1.07
N GLU A 549 2.84 27.55 -2.10
CA GLU A 549 2.57 29.00 -2.17
C GLU A 549 1.07 29.28 -2.21
N ASP A 550 0.28 28.49 -2.94
CA ASP A 550 -1.16 28.71 -3.07
C ASP A 550 -1.86 28.45 -1.73
N THR A 551 -1.43 27.42 -0.99
CA THR A 551 -1.94 27.13 0.34
C THR A 551 -1.61 28.26 1.33
N ILE A 552 -0.37 28.75 1.32
CA ILE A 552 0.06 29.86 2.18
C ILE A 552 -0.73 31.14 1.86
N ARG A 553 -0.94 31.49 0.58
CA ARG A 553 -1.71 32.66 0.14
C ARG A 553 -3.20 32.61 0.51
N ASN A 554 -3.75 31.41 0.66
CA ASN A 554 -5.16 31.17 1.03
C ASN A 554 -5.39 31.04 2.53
N ALA A 555 -4.33 31.09 3.36
CA ALA A 555 -4.44 31.01 4.81
C ALA A 555 -5.06 32.29 5.41
N ASP A 556 -5.83 32.11 6.48
CA ASP A 556 -6.34 33.25 7.29
C ASP A 556 -5.24 33.80 8.21
N TYR A 557 -4.30 32.96 8.61
CA TYR A 557 -3.20 33.30 9.50
C TYR A 557 -1.97 32.45 9.18
N ILE A 558 -0.80 33.05 9.16
CA ILE A 558 0.46 32.40 8.81
C ILE A 558 1.44 32.54 9.97
N VAL A 559 2.20 31.48 10.24
CA VAL A 559 3.29 31.44 11.22
C VAL A 559 4.54 30.95 10.50
N ASP A 560 5.51 31.81 10.33
CA ASP A 560 6.81 31.49 9.73
C ASP A 560 7.84 31.15 10.81
N ILE A 561 8.36 29.90 10.73
CA ILE A 561 9.30 29.36 11.72
C ILE A 561 10.68 29.20 11.10
N GLY A 562 11.68 29.79 11.74
CA GLY A 562 13.03 29.84 11.20
C GLY A 562 14.04 30.38 12.23
N PRO A 563 14.98 31.23 11.77
CA PRO A 563 15.23 31.66 10.38
C PRO A 563 15.86 30.58 9.47
N ARG A 564 16.48 29.53 10.06
CA ARG A 564 17.17 28.45 9.36
C ARG A 564 16.77 27.10 9.96
N ALA A 565 17.39 26.03 9.48
CA ALA A 565 17.16 24.67 9.94
C ALA A 565 17.94 24.32 11.23
N GLY A 566 17.52 23.26 11.92
CA GLY A 566 18.23 22.65 13.05
C GLY A 566 18.49 23.61 14.21
N VAL A 567 19.73 23.67 14.67
CA VAL A 567 20.14 24.50 15.82
C VAL A 567 19.91 25.98 15.58
N TYR A 568 19.93 26.42 14.34
CA TYR A 568 19.72 27.83 13.97
C TYR A 568 18.24 28.18 13.75
N GLY A 569 17.35 27.16 13.75
CA GLY A 569 15.91 27.32 13.67
C GLY A 569 15.21 27.46 15.02
N GLY A 570 13.95 27.08 15.08
CA GLY A 570 13.17 26.97 16.30
C GLY A 570 12.67 28.31 16.90
N LYS A 571 12.53 29.36 16.08
CA LYS A 571 11.93 30.64 16.48
C LYS A 571 10.80 31.02 15.56
N VAL A 572 9.81 31.72 16.06
CA VAL A 572 8.83 32.43 15.23
C VAL A 572 9.50 33.66 14.63
N VAL A 573 9.68 33.68 13.31
CA VAL A 573 10.28 34.79 12.58
C VAL A 573 9.25 35.87 12.26
N ALA A 574 8.07 35.42 11.82
CA ALA A 574 6.94 36.27 11.49
C ALA A 574 5.62 35.57 11.77
N GLN A 575 4.57 36.30 12.10
CA GLN A 575 3.23 35.77 12.24
C GLN A 575 2.18 36.83 11.88
N GLY A 576 1.05 36.42 11.34
CA GLY A 576 -0.03 37.32 10.95
C GLY A 576 -0.66 37.00 9.60
N SER A 577 -1.18 38.02 8.93
CA SER A 577 -1.73 37.94 7.58
C SER A 577 -0.64 37.80 6.51
N LEU A 578 -1.02 37.44 5.29
CA LEU A 578 -0.12 37.38 4.14
C LEU A 578 0.66 38.68 3.93
N GLU A 579 0.01 39.85 4.15
CA GLU A 579 0.65 41.16 3.99
C GLU A 579 1.74 41.41 5.04
N GLU A 580 1.49 41.01 6.28
CA GLU A 580 2.43 41.17 7.38
C GLU A 580 3.68 40.32 7.18
N ILE A 581 3.47 39.03 6.77
CA ILE A 581 4.59 38.12 6.46
C ILE A 581 5.41 38.65 5.28
N SER A 582 4.76 39.12 4.21
CA SER A 582 5.44 39.63 3.01
C SER A 582 6.27 40.91 3.26
N LYS A 583 5.97 41.66 4.32
CA LYS A 583 6.70 42.89 4.73
C LYS A 583 7.86 42.60 5.68
N THR A 584 7.92 41.39 6.25
CA THR A 584 8.95 41.04 7.25
C THR A 584 10.27 40.69 6.56
N ALA A 585 11.28 41.52 6.68
CA ALA A 585 12.57 41.35 5.98
C ALA A 585 13.32 40.07 6.36
N ASP A 586 13.19 39.61 7.61
CA ASP A 586 13.88 38.41 8.12
C ASP A 586 13.18 37.11 7.72
N SER A 587 11.95 37.16 7.14
CA SER A 587 11.20 36.01 6.69
C SER A 587 11.61 35.63 5.27
N LEU A 588 12.27 34.47 5.13
CA LEU A 588 12.57 33.91 3.80
C LEU A 588 11.29 33.62 3.02
N THR A 589 10.29 33.03 3.69
CA THR A 589 8.96 32.80 3.11
C THR A 589 8.35 34.11 2.60
N GLY A 590 8.43 35.20 3.41
CA GLY A 590 7.95 36.52 3.03
C GLY A 590 8.67 37.13 1.82
N GLN A 591 9.98 36.92 1.70
CA GLN A 591 10.76 37.37 0.53
C GLN A 591 10.33 36.66 -0.77
N TYR A 592 10.05 35.34 -0.70
CA TYR A 592 9.52 34.60 -1.85
C TYR A 592 8.06 35.00 -2.18
N LEU A 593 7.20 35.19 -1.19
CA LEU A 593 5.81 35.60 -1.37
C LEU A 593 5.65 37.02 -1.94
N SER A 594 6.58 37.92 -1.58
CA SER A 594 6.61 39.29 -2.11
C SER A 594 7.27 39.42 -3.48
N GLY A 595 7.92 38.34 -3.97
CA GLY A 595 8.65 38.34 -5.24
C GLY A 595 10.04 39.01 -5.14
N GLN A 596 10.56 39.36 -3.95
CA GLN A 596 11.92 39.80 -3.76
C GLN A 596 12.96 38.72 -4.07
N MET A 597 12.62 37.48 -3.80
CA MET A 597 13.36 36.28 -4.21
C MET A 597 12.50 35.40 -5.11
N ASP A 598 13.12 34.80 -6.10
CA ASP A 598 12.46 33.78 -6.95
C ASP A 598 13.49 32.79 -7.49
N ILE A 599 13.01 31.69 -8.04
CA ILE A 599 13.79 30.71 -8.81
C ILE A 599 13.80 31.18 -10.26
N GLU A 600 14.97 31.64 -10.71
CA GLU A 600 15.15 32.23 -12.04
C GLU A 600 14.94 31.20 -13.17
N LEU A 601 14.43 31.67 -14.29
CA LEU A 601 14.38 30.89 -15.53
C LEU A 601 15.80 30.71 -16.10
N PRO A 602 16.14 29.54 -16.66
CA PRO A 602 17.42 29.37 -17.34
C PRO A 602 17.48 30.30 -18.57
N SER A 603 18.58 31.00 -18.75
CA SER A 603 18.80 31.92 -19.88
C SER A 603 18.73 31.21 -21.25
N ARG A 604 19.03 29.92 -21.28
CA ARG A 604 18.94 29.04 -22.44
C ARG A 604 18.62 27.63 -22.04
N ARG A 605 17.68 26.95 -22.78
CA ARG A 605 17.42 25.51 -22.63
C ARG A 605 18.55 24.71 -23.28
N ARG A 606 18.92 23.56 -22.67
CA ARG A 606 19.94 22.66 -23.22
C ARG A 606 19.40 21.94 -24.45
N ASN A 607 20.26 21.83 -25.49
CA ASN A 607 19.91 21.11 -26.70
C ASN A 607 19.98 19.58 -26.52
N GLY A 608 20.68 19.10 -25.49
CA GLY A 608 20.96 17.69 -25.29
C GLY A 608 22.08 17.19 -26.20
N ASN A 609 22.31 15.88 -26.25
CA ASN A 609 23.32 15.25 -27.05
C ASN A 609 22.77 14.67 -28.38
N GLY A 610 21.49 14.89 -28.70
CA GLY A 610 20.82 14.37 -29.90
C GLY A 610 20.31 12.93 -29.77
N GLY A 611 20.66 12.20 -28.73
CA GLY A 611 20.15 10.85 -28.43
C GLY A 611 18.83 10.87 -27.68
N PHE A 612 18.16 9.74 -27.66
CA PHE A 612 16.93 9.53 -26.87
C PHE A 612 16.78 8.08 -26.39
N ILE A 613 16.01 7.88 -25.35
CA ILE A 613 15.44 6.59 -24.94
C ILE A 613 13.99 6.58 -25.41
N GLY A 614 13.67 5.67 -26.35
CA GLY A 614 12.32 5.51 -26.89
C GLY A 614 11.61 4.36 -26.19
N VAL A 615 10.41 4.61 -25.68
CA VAL A 615 9.48 3.58 -25.20
C VAL A 615 8.37 3.46 -26.23
N ARG A 616 8.09 2.23 -26.68
CA ARG A 616 7.08 1.96 -27.71
C ARG A 616 5.95 1.12 -27.13
N GLY A 617 4.73 1.53 -27.42
CA GLY A 617 3.54 0.80 -27.07
C GLY A 617 3.35 0.57 -25.58
N ALA A 618 3.59 1.57 -24.73
CA ALA A 618 3.38 1.48 -23.29
C ALA A 618 1.88 1.34 -22.96
N ALA A 619 1.47 0.20 -22.42
CA ALA A 619 0.06 -0.18 -22.20
C ALA A 619 -0.22 -0.77 -20.80
N GLN A 620 0.66 -0.52 -19.81
CA GLN A 620 0.46 -0.98 -18.44
C GLN A 620 -0.57 -0.11 -17.72
N HIS A 621 -1.45 -0.74 -16.92
CA HIS A 621 -2.52 -0.08 -16.16
C HIS A 621 -3.41 0.80 -17.07
N ASN A 622 -3.42 2.12 -16.83
CA ASN A 622 -4.24 3.06 -17.58
C ASN A 622 -3.56 3.64 -18.83
N LEU A 623 -2.30 3.29 -19.14
CA LEU A 623 -1.61 3.79 -20.31
C LEU A 623 -2.21 3.25 -21.60
N LYS A 624 -2.47 4.13 -22.57
CA LYS A 624 -3.22 3.84 -23.79
C LYS A 624 -2.30 3.59 -24.99
N ASN A 625 -1.40 2.61 -24.86
CA ASN A 625 -0.46 2.20 -25.93
C ASN A 625 0.36 3.39 -26.47
N ILE A 626 0.94 4.17 -25.56
CA ILE A 626 1.65 5.41 -25.90
C ILE A 626 3.12 5.15 -26.29
N ASP A 627 3.62 6.02 -27.20
CA ASP A 627 5.01 6.11 -27.56
C ASP A 627 5.64 7.36 -26.94
N VAL A 628 6.81 7.20 -26.30
CA VAL A 628 7.47 8.27 -25.55
C VAL A 628 8.95 8.31 -25.90
N ASP A 629 9.47 9.48 -26.26
CA ASP A 629 10.89 9.75 -26.47
C ASP A 629 11.45 10.65 -25.37
N ILE A 630 12.43 10.14 -24.63
CA ILE A 630 13.11 10.87 -23.56
C ILE A 630 14.46 11.35 -24.11
N PRO A 631 14.63 12.65 -24.39
CA PRO A 631 15.87 13.20 -24.92
C PRO A 631 17.00 13.12 -23.87
N LEU A 632 18.20 12.68 -24.33
CA LEU A 632 19.37 12.51 -23.48
C LEU A 632 20.17 13.81 -23.30
N GLY A 633 20.88 13.94 -22.17
CA GLY A 633 21.67 15.11 -21.82
C GLY A 633 20.81 16.32 -21.45
N LYS A 634 19.61 16.09 -20.96
CA LYS A 634 18.62 17.11 -20.55
C LYS A 634 18.05 16.84 -19.19
N MET A 635 17.48 17.89 -18.58
CA MET A 635 16.55 17.76 -17.48
C MET A 635 15.14 17.62 -18.04
N VAL A 636 14.58 16.41 -17.98
CA VAL A 636 13.26 16.04 -18.50
C VAL A 636 12.29 15.93 -17.33
N VAL A 637 11.18 16.65 -17.39
CA VAL A 637 10.14 16.57 -16.36
C VAL A 637 8.91 15.86 -16.92
N ILE A 638 8.47 14.82 -16.24
CA ILE A 638 7.23 14.11 -16.52
C ILE A 638 6.17 14.62 -15.55
N THR A 639 5.13 15.24 -16.09
CA THR A 639 4.09 15.92 -15.32
C THR A 639 2.69 15.47 -15.78
N GLY A 640 1.65 16.03 -15.18
CA GLY A 640 0.25 15.70 -15.44
C GLY A 640 -0.56 15.53 -14.16
N VAL A 641 -1.87 15.47 -14.27
CA VAL A 641 -2.77 15.35 -13.12
C VAL A 641 -2.53 14.07 -12.32
N SER A 642 -3.01 14.02 -11.07
CA SER A 642 -2.91 12.83 -10.22
C SER A 642 -3.59 11.64 -10.90
N GLY A 643 -2.94 10.46 -10.88
CA GLY A 643 -3.47 9.26 -11.55
C GLY A 643 -3.37 9.22 -13.08
N SER A 644 -2.71 10.17 -13.75
CA SER A 644 -2.56 10.18 -15.22
C SER A 644 -1.63 9.11 -15.81
N GLY A 645 -0.89 8.35 -14.98
CA GLY A 645 -0.03 7.25 -15.41
C GLY A 645 1.47 7.53 -15.35
N LYS A 646 1.92 8.65 -14.77
CA LYS A 646 3.34 9.04 -14.64
C LYS A 646 4.21 7.97 -13.99
N SER A 647 3.82 7.53 -12.79
CA SER A 647 4.56 6.51 -12.03
C SER A 647 4.53 5.16 -12.72
N THR A 648 3.44 4.82 -13.43
CA THR A 648 3.34 3.62 -14.26
C THR A 648 4.34 3.66 -15.42
N LEU A 649 4.40 4.77 -16.14
CA LEU A 649 5.35 4.93 -17.25
C LEU A 649 6.81 4.80 -16.78
N VAL A 650 7.16 5.53 -15.72
CA VAL A 650 8.56 5.61 -15.27
C VAL A 650 8.94 4.43 -14.37
N GLY A 651 8.14 4.14 -13.34
CA GLY A 651 8.44 3.15 -12.30
C GLY A 651 8.17 1.72 -12.73
N ASP A 652 7.07 1.47 -13.48
CA ASP A 652 6.69 0.11 -13.85
C ASP A 652 7.22 -0.31 -15.23
N ILE A 653 7.49 0.63 -16.14
CA ILE A 653 7.97 0.31 -17.51
C ILE A 653 9.43 0.72 -17.71
N ILE A 654 9.75 2.02 -17.68
CA ILE A 654 11.07 2.53 -18.09
C ILE A 654 12.18 1.96 -17.19
N TYR A 655 12.08 2.17 -15.88
CA TYR A 655 13.11 1.74 -14.95
C TYR A 655 13.35 0.21 -14.96
N PRO A 656 12.31 -0.65 -14.84
CA PRO A 656 12.49 -2.10 -14.89
C PRO A 656 13.01 -2.60 -16.23
N ALA A 657 12.59 -2.02 -17.36
CA ALA A 657 13.07 -2.40 -18.70
C ALA A 657 14.56 -2.06 -18.90
N LEU A 658 14.97 -0.87 -18.45
CA LEU A 658 16.38 -0.46 -18.49
C LEU A 658 17.24 -1.31 -17.56
N MET A 659 16.78 -1.58 -16.34
CA MET A 659 17.47 -2.47 -15.38
C MET A 659 17.66 -3.88 -15.95
N LYS A 660 16.65 -4.40 -16.66
CA LYS A 660 16.74 -5.71 -17.30
C LYS A 660 17.75 -5.73 -18.46
N LYS A 661 17.73 -4.72 -19.34
CA LYS A 661 18.63 -4.64 -20.50
C LYS A 661 20.09 -4.31 -20.12
N LEU A 662 20.32 -3.37 -19.16
CA LEU A 662 21.67 -2.93 -18.78
C LEU A 662 22.37 -3.84 -17.76
N HIS A 663 21.62 -4.31 -16.77
CA HIS A 663 22.21 -5.00 -15.60
C HIS A 663 21.74 -6.45 -15.45
N GLY A 664 20.99 -7.01 -16.43
CA GLY A 664 20.40 -8.33 -16.30
C GLY A 664 19.43 -8.42 -15.10
N GLY A 665 18.84 -7.30 -14.72
CA GLY A 665 17.94 -7.18 -13.56
C GLY A 665 16.73 -8.10 -13.71
N ARG A 666 16.22 -8.58 -12.58
CA ARG A 666 15.11 -9.54 -12.48
C ARG A 666 13.74 -8.88 -12.51
N HIS A 667 13.69 -7.56 -12.64
CA HIS A 667 12.44 -6.82 -12.71
C HIS A 667 11.67 -7.20 -13.98
N ARG A 668 10.40 -7.47 -13.85
CA ARG A 668 9.50 -7.61 -14.99
C ARG A 668 8.97 -6.22 -15.33
N PRO A 669 9.31 -5.67 -16.50
CA PRO A 669 8.72 -4.42 -16.94
C PRO A 669 7.24 -4.62 -17.22
N GLY A 670 6.44 -3.58 -16.99
CA GLY A 670 5.03 -3.52 -17.36
C GLY A 670 4.81 -3.69 -18.85
N LEU A 671 3.56 -3.81 -19.26
CA LEU A 671 3.20 -4.03 -20.66
C LEU A 671 3.71 -2.91 -21.57
N HIS A 672 4.60 -3.25 -22.50
CA HIS A 672 5.13 -2.38 -23.56
C HIS A 672 5.62 -3.25 -24.72
N GLN A 673 5.82 -2.67 -25.89
CA GLN A 673 6.29 -3.39 -27.06
C GLN A 673 7.82 -3.49 -27.06
N ASP A 674 8.52 -2.35 -27.00
CA ASP A 674 10.00 -2.30 -26.98
C ASP A 674 10.51 -1.03 -26.28
N ILE A 675 11.81 -1.05 -25.96
CA ILE A 675 12.56 0.12 -25.49
C ILE A 675 13.84 0.27 -26.33
N GLU A 676 14.01 1.45 -26.92
CA GLU A 676 15.08 1.78 -27.87
C GLU A 676 16.13 2.70 -27.24
N GLY A 677 17.32 2.79 -27.83
CA GLY A 677 18.37 3.73 -27.43
C GLY A 677 19.13 3.36 -26.16
N VAL A 678 18.93 2.14 -25.63
CA VAL A 678 19.53 1.70 -24.34
C VAL A 678 21.06 1.68 -24.38
N GLU A 679 21.66 1.45 -25.55
CA GLU A 679 23.11 1.45 -25.78
C GLU A 679 23.76 2.84 -25.60
N GLN A 680 22.98 3.90 -25.55
CA GLN A 680 23.47 5.27 -25.36
C GLN A 680 23.72 5.61 -23.88
N ILE A 681 23.22 4.78 -22.96
CA ILE A 681 23.40 4.93 -21.50
C ILE A 681 24.18 3.74 -20.96
N ASP A 682 24.93 3.97 -19.89
CA ASP A 682 25.73 2.93 -19.22
C ASP A 682 25.09 2.49 -17.88
N LYS A 683 24.27 3.34 -17.29
CA LYS A 683 23.69 3.10 -15.98
C LYS A 683 22.35 3.80 -15.82
N VAL A 684 21.42 3.18 -15.11
CA VAL A 684 20.19 3.80 -14.64
C VAL A 684 20.15 3.78 -13.11
N ILE A 685 19.77 4.90 -12.50
CA ILE A 685 19.68 5.06 -11.04
C ILE A 685 18.31 5.62 -10.71
N ASN A 686 17.56 4.89 -9.91
CA ASN A 686 16.30 5.37 -9.36
C ASN A 686 16.49 5.92 -7.95
N ILE A 687 16.05 7.15 -7.72
CA ILE A 687 16.12 7.87 -6.45
C ILE A 687 14.69 8.15 -6.00
N ASP A 688 14.13 7.20 -5.29
CA ASP A 688 12.77 7.23 -4.75
C ASP A 688 12.75 7.67 -3.26
N GLN A 689 11.55 7.88 -2.72
CA GLN A 689 11.32 8.28 -1.32
C GLN A 689 11.41 7.11 -0.33
N SER A 690 11.76 5.89 -0.76
CA SER A 690 11.89 4.75 0.14
C SER A 690 13.02 4.97 1.16
N PRO A 691 12.88 4.46 2.41
CA PRO A 691 13.89 4.62 3.44
C PRO A 691 15.26 4.10 3.00
N ILE A 692 16.35 4.74 3.43
CA ILE A 692 17.75 4.30 3.18
C ILE A 692 18.11 3.01 3.93
N GLY A 693 17.19 2.46 4.70
CA GLY A 693 17.30 1.20 5.42
C GLY A 693 16.12 0.99 6.37
N ARG A 694 15.81 -0.27 6.64
CA ARG A 694 14.66 -0.65 7.46
C ARG A 694 14.97 -0.76 8.96
N THR A 695 16.24 -0.69 9.35
CA THR A 695 16.67 -0.86 10.74
C THR A 695 17.30 0.42 11.29
N PRO A 696 17.28 0.62 12.62
CA PRO A 696 17.93 1.76 13.26
C PRO A 696 19.46 1.83 13.06
N ARG A 697 20.07 0.76 12.57
CA ARG A 697 21.51 0.68 12.25
C ARG A 697 21.87 1.43 10.96
N SER A 698 20.93 1.56 10.04
CA SER A 698 21.12 2.37 8.84
C SER A 698 21.00 3.85 9.21
N ASN A 699 21.93 4.66 8.77
CA ASN A 699 21.95 6.11 9.01
C ASN A 699 22.70 6.83 7.87
N PRO A 700 22.62 8.16 7.76
CA PRO A 700 23.26 8.94 6.71
C PRO A 700 24.76 8.67 6.56
N ALA A 701 25.49 8.54 7.68
CA ALA A 701 26.94 8.30 7.65
C ALA A 701 27.31 6.93 7.07
N THR A 702 26.51 5.88 7.39
CA THR A 702 26.75 4.53 6.86
C THR A 702 26.35 4.40 5.41
N TYR A 703 25.21 5.02 5.02
CA TYR A 703 24.68 4.93 3.67
C TYR A 703 25.59 5.62 2.64
N THR A 704 26.09 6.81 2.96
CA THR A 704 27.06 7.53 2.12
C THR A 704 28.46 6.91 2.13
N GLY A 705 28.71 5.97 3.06
CA GLY A 705 30.03 5.40 3.31
C GLY A 705 31.04 6.37 3.93
N ALA A 706 30.59 7.51 4.46
CA ALA A 706 31.45 8.44 5.23
C ALA A 706 31.97 7.76 6.51
N PHE A 707 31.13 6.89 7.12
CA PHE A 707 31.46 6.19 8.35
C PHE A 707 32.65 5.25 8.23
N ASP A 708 32.93 4.70 7.03
CA ASP A 708 34.12 3.87 6.81
C ASP A 708 35.41 4.66 7.02
N GLY A 709 35.48 5.85 6.44
CA GLY A 709 36.62 6.75 6.64
C GLY A 709 36.74 7.22 8.09
N ILE A 710 35.63 7.46 8.79
CA ILE A 710 35.63 7.83 10.22
C ILE A 710 36.18 6.66 11.07
N ARG A 711 35.74 5.41 10.81
CA ARG A 711 36.26 4.23 11.52
C ARG A 711 37.77 4.00 11.31
N GLU A 712 38.25 4.19 10.08
CA GLU A 712 39.67 4.11 9.76
C GLU A 712 40.45 5.17 10.52
N LEU A 713 39.93 6.40 10.60
CA LEU A 713 40.55 7.51 11.32
C LEU A 713 40.67 7.20 12.82
N PHE A 714 39.59 6.71 13.46
CA PHE A 714 39.62 6.33 14.89
C PHE A 714 40.60 5.17 15.14
N ALA A 715 40.69 4.20 14.24
CA ALA A 715 41.66 3.11 14.35
C ALA A 715 43.11 3.60 14.16
N SER A 716 43.34 4.72 13.51
CA SER A 716 44.67 5.31 13.32
C SER A 716 45.18 6.14 14.49
N THR A 717 44.34 6.46 15.48
CA THR A 717 44.74 7.23 16.67
C THR A 717 45.81 6.50 17.48
N ALA A 718 46.62 7.25 18.19
CA ALA A 718 47.70 6.69 19.01
C ALA A 718 47.18 5.68 20.04
N GLU A 719 46.07 6.02 20.71
CA GLU A 719 45.40 5.17 21.69
C GLU A 719 44.89 3.87 21.10
N SER A 720 44.27 3.91 19.91
CA SER A 720 43.80 2.71 19.21
C SER A 720 44.95 1.77 18.80
N ARG A 721 46.09 2.36 18.36
CA ARG A 721 47.27 1.59 17.98
C ARG A 721 47.88 0.85 19.19
N VAL A 722 47.96 1.55 20.34
CA VAL A 722 48.46 0.93 21.59
C VAL A 722 47.58 -0.23 22.04
N ARG A 723 46.26 -0.09 21.91
CA ARG A 723 45.27 -1.11 22.27
C ARG A 723 45.06 -2.19 21.19
N GLY A 724 45.70 -2.07 20.01
CA GLY A 724 45.50 -3.01 18.90
C GLY A 724 44.11 -2.93 18.25
N TYR A 725 43.41 -1.80 18.37
CA TYR A 725 42.07 -1.65 17.85
C TYR A 725 42.10 -1.45 16.34
N LYS A 726 41.35 -2.32 15.62
CA LYS A 726 41.15 -2.29 14.17
C LYS A 726 39.85 -1.49 13.83
N PRO A 727 39.60 -1.06 12.56
CA PRO A 727 38.40 -0.36 12.18
C PRO A 727 37.08 -1.07 12.54
N GLY A 728 37.08 -2.41 12.65
CA GLY A 728 35.94 -3.21 13.11
C GLY A 728 35.52 -2.90 14.54
N ARG A 729 36.45 -2.47 15.42
CA ARG A 729 36.14 -2.09 16.81
C ARG A 729 35.19 -0.89 16.88
N PHE A 730 35.30 -0.01 15.92
CA PHE A 730 34.49 1.21 15.80
C PHE A 730 33.21 1.01 14.98
N SER A 731 32.84 -0.23 14.68
CA SER A 731 31.56 -0.57 14.03
C SER A 731 30.53 -1.00 15.07
N PHE A 732 29.37 -0.35 15.08
CA PHE A 732 28.24 -0.79 15.92
C PHE A 732 27.53 -2.05 15.39
N ASN A 733 27.88 -2.54 14.19
CA ASN A 733 27.34 -3.77 13.59
C ASN A 733 28.16 -5.01 13.95
N VAL A 734 29.42 -4.85 14.40
CA VAL A 734 30.35 -5.94 14.64
C VAL A 734 30.58 -6.14 16.15
N ARG A 735 30.59 -7.39 16.60
CA ARG A 735 30.93 -7.71 17.99
C ARG A 735 32.30 -7.21 18.38
N GLY A 736 32.46 -6.85 19.67
CA GLY A 736 33.73 -6.42 20.25
C GLY A 736 33.79 -4.94 20.62
N GLY A 737 33.17 -4.04 19.81
CA GLY A 737 33.13 -2.61 20.13
C GLY A 737 31.74 -2.05 20.42
N ARG A 738 30.71 -2.74 19.97
CA ARG A 738 29.33 -2.36 20.19
C ARG A 738 28.82 -2.66 21.60
N CYS A 739 27.73 -2.01 21.99
CA CYS A 739 26.96 -2.40 23.16
C CYS A 739 26.24 -3.72 22.88
N GLU A 740 26.51 -4.76 23.64
CA GLU A 740 25.91 -6.08 23.43
C GLU A 740 24.45 -6.13 23.94
N ALA A 741 24.04 -5.27 24.89
CA ALA A 741 22.67 -5.21 25.39
C ALA A 741 21.68 -4.83 24.31
N CYS A 742 21.99 -3.82 23.47
CA CYS A 742 21.16 -3.42 22.32
C CYS A 742 21.75 -3.89 20.98
N SER A 743 22.80 -4.72 20.99
CA SER A 743 23.48 -5.19 19.78
C SER A 743 23.94 -4.07 18.82
N GLY A 744 24.16 -2.86 19.35
CA GLY A 744 24.58 -1.68 18.60
C GLY A 744 23.44 -0.80 18.05
N ASP A 745 22.19 -1.12 18.32
CA ASP A 745 21.03 -0.32 17.88
C ASP A 745 20.91 1.01 18.62
N GLY A 746 21.43 1.10 19.87
CA GLY A 746 21.25 2.25 20.73
C GLY A 746 19.89 2.33 21.41
N ILE A 747 18.90 1.66 20.85
CA ILE A 747 17.52 1.58 21.31
C ILE A 747 17.09 0.14 21.48
N ILE A 748 16.07 -0.10 22.29
CA ILE A 748 15.43 -1.40 22.47
C ILE A 748 14.01 -1.27 21.94
N LYS A 749 13.64 -2.16 21.02
CA LYS A 749 12.30 -2.29 20.48
C LYS A 749 11.47 -3.13 21.46
N ILE A 750 10.36 -2.60 21.92
CA ILE A 750 9.34 -3.33 22.67
C ILE A 750 8.19 -3.59 21.73
N GLU A 751 7.99 -4.86 21.36
CA GLU A 751 6.89 -5.27 20.49
C GLU A 751 5.59 -5.29 21.26
N MET A 752 4.62 -4.53 20.79
CA MET A 752 3.29 -4.42 21.38
C MET A 752 2.29 -5.05 20.42
N HIS A 753 1.83 -6.26 20.68
CA HIS A 753 1.00 -7.07 19.77
C HIS A 753 -0.25 -6.37 19.18
N PHE A 754 -0.81 -5.37 19.86
CA PHE A 754 -2.02 -4.66 19.44
C PHE A 754 -1.83 -3.13 19.30
N LEU A 755 -0.62 -2.63 19.61
CA LEU A 755 -0.27 -1.21 19.57
C LEU A 755 1.00 -1.03 18.73
N PRO A 756 1.30 0.18 18.26
CA PRO A 756 2.58 0.46 17.62
C PRO A 756 3.76 0.11 18.53
N ASP A 757 4.82 -0.44 17.94
CA ASP A 757 6.04 -0.77 18.67
C ASP A 757 6.65 0.46 19.36
N VAL A 758 7.09 0.30 20.60
CA VAL A 758 7.74 1.35 21.37
C VAL A 758 9.26 1.19 21.30
N TYR A 759 9.95 2.29 21.02
CA TYR A 759 11.41 2.34 20.99
C TYR A 759 11.95 3.15 22.16
N ILE A 760 12.69 2.51 23.06
CA ILE A 760 13.29 3.18 24.22
C ILE A 760 14.81 3.19 24.13
N PRO A 761 15.50 4.25 24.60
CA PRO A 761 16.96 4.25 24.67
C PRO A 761 17.49 3.07 25.50
N CYS A 762 18.55 2.43 25.02
CA CYS A 762 19.18 1.34 25.75
C CYS A 762 19.73 1.83 27.10
N GLU A 763 19.32 1.24 28.19
CA GLU A 763 19.73 1.63 29.55
C GLU A 763 21.24 1.51 29.77
N VAL A 764 21.88 0.53 29.14
CA VAL A 764 23.32 0.23 29.31
C VAL A 764 24.19 1.29 28.60
N CYS A 765 23.92 1.55 27.31
CA CYS A 765 24.73 2.49 26.54
C CYS A 765 24.11 3.90 26.46
N LYS A 766 22.88 4.10 26.97
CA LYS A 766 22.14 5.39 26.93
C LYS A 766 22.10 6.01 25.52
N GLY A 767 21.81 5.19 24.52
CA GLY A 767 21.74 5.61 23.12
C GLY A 767 23.09 5.62 22.38
N LYS A 768 24.23 5.51 23.06
CA LYS A 768 25.58 5.68 22.46
C LYS A 768 26.05 4.53 21.56
N ARG A 769 25.34 3.40 21.50
CA ARG A 769 25.58 2.24 20.60
C ARG A 769 26.87 1.44 20.89
N TYR A 770 27.84 1.95 21.63
CA TYR A 770 29.14 1.33 21.89
C TYR A 770 29.34 0.94 23.36
N ASN A 771 30.30 0.05 23.60
CA ASN A 771 30.77 -0.27 24.93
C ASN A 771 31.72 0.84 25.48
N ARG A 772 31.97 0.78 26.79
CA ARG A 772 32.71 1.82 27.48
C ARG A 772 34.15 1.97 26.95
N GLU A 773 34.85 0.86 26.69
CA GLU A 773 36.23 0.84 26.24
C GLU A 773 36.39 1.47 24.85
N THR A 774 35.45 1.27 23.95
CA THR A 774 35.46 1.92 22.64
C THR A 774 35.25 3.45 22.73
N LEU A 775 34.45 3.89 23.71
CA LEU A 775 34.16 5.31 23.94
C LEU A 775 35.31 6.06 24.64
N GLU A 776 36.30 5.36 25.17
CA GLU A 776 37.51 5.99 25.74
C GLU A 776 38.38 6.59 24.62
N VAL A 777 38.41 5.99 23.43
CA VAL A 777 39.18 6.49 22.29
C VAL A 777 38.56 7.79 21.76
N LYS A 778 39.37 8.84 21.66
CA LYS A 778 38.97 10.17 21.19
C LYS A 778 39.79 10.64 19.99
N TYR A 779 39.12 11.33 19.08
CA TYR A 779 39.77 12.11 18.01
C TYR A 779 39.36 13.57 18.15
N LYS A 780 40.34 14.49 18.25
CA LYS A 780 40.10 15.91 18.54
C LYS A 780 39.12 16.10 19.74
N GLY A 781 39.25 15.30 20.80
CA GLY A 781 38.43 15.37 21.99
C GLY A 781 37.04 14.75 21.91
N LYS A 782 36.61 14.24 20.75
CA LYS A 782 35.30 13.65 20.51
C LYS A 782 35.39 12.13 20.42
N THR A 783 34.43 11.40 21.00
CA THR A 783 34.26 9.94 20.85
C THR A 783 33.55 9.63 19.53
N ILE A 784 33.58 8.39 19.11
CA ILE A 784 32.86 7.98 17.89
C ILE A 784 31.32 8.12 18.03
N ALA A 785 30.79 8.03 19.25
CA ALA A 785 29.37 8.30 19.50
C ALA A 785 29.05 9.80 19.36
N ASP A 786 29.93 10.69 19.85
CA ASP A 786 29.77 12.14 19.68
C ASP A 786 29.79 12.53 18.22
N ILE A 787 30.59 11.85 17.38
CA ILE A 787 30.59 12.07 15.92
C ILE A 787 29.24 11.69 15.28
N LEU A 788 28.61 10.60 15.71
CA LEU A 788 27.31 10.20 15.21
C LEU A 788 26.19 11.20 15.61
N GLU A 789 26.35 11.88 16.74
CA GLU A 789 25.42 12.92 17.21
C GLU A 789 25.62 14.29 16.54
N MET A 790 26.76 14.52 15.88
CA MET A 790 27.00 15.76 15.14
C MET A 790 26.01 15.91 13.98
N THR A 791 25.58 17.13 13.73
CA THR A 791 24.94 17.49 12.48
C THR A 791 25.92 17.41 11.31
N VAL A 792 25.40 17.33 10.09
CA VAL A 792 26.27 17.34 8.89
C VAL A 792 27.09 18.63 8.82
N ASP A 793 26.51 19.79 9.16
CA ASP A 793 27.20 21.06 9.17
C ASP A 793 28.40 21.07 10.13
N GLU A 794 28.19 20.64 11.40
CA GLU A 794 29.27 20.52 12.39
C GLU A 794 30.34 19.49 11.92
N ALA A 795 29.92 18.42 11.30
CA ALA A 795 30.84 17.37 10.85
C ALA A 795 31.65 17.83 9.62
N VAL A 796 31.11 18.65 8.73
CA VAL A 796 31.84 19.24 7.60
C VAL A 796 32.99 20.10 8.11
N GLU A 797 32.78 20.96 9.13
CA GLU A 797 33.83 21.77 9.77
C GLU A 797 34.85 20.89 10.52
N PHE A 798 34.37 19.92 11.28
CA PHE A 798 35.22 19.04 12.07
C PHE A 798 36.21 18.19 11.23
N PHE A 799 35.72 17.70 10.05
CA PHE A 799 36.52 16.86 9.15
C PHE A 799 37.11 17.61 7.95
N GLU A 800 37.17 18.92 7.94
CA GLU A 800 37.69 19.76 6.83
C GLU A 800 39.03 19.23 6.29
N ASN A 801 39.95 18.81 7.18
CA ASN A 801 41.28 18.34 6.82
C ASN A 801 41.32 16.81 6.48
N ILE A 802 40.20 16.14 6.34
CA ILE A 802 40.11 14.70 5.99
C ILE A 802 39.35 14.54 4.67
N PRO A 803 40.02 14.68 3.51
CA PRO A 803 39.35 14.81 2.20
C PRO A 803 38.38 13.68 1.86
N ARG A 804 38.68 12.45 2.30
CA ARG A 804 37.85 11.27 2.03
C ARG A 804 36.50 11.31 2.77
N VAL A 805 36.47 11.87 3.97
CA VAL A 805 35.26 12.05 4.77
C VAL A 805 34.58 13.35 4.37
N TYR A 806 35.32 14.46 4.32
CA TYR A 806 34.86 15.78 3.98
C TYR A 806 34.01 15.83 2.71
N ARG A 807 34.50 15.24 1.60
CA ARG A 807 33.79 15.26 0.32
C ARG A 807 32.40 14.64 0.39
N LYS A 808 32.24 13.55 1.15
CA LYS A 808 30.94 12.90 1.30
C LYS A 808 29.99 13.69 2.20
N LEU A 809 30.50 14.32 3.24
CA LEU A 809 29.73 15.20 4.12
C LEU A 809 29.35 16.50 3.42
N LYS A 810 30.24 17.04 2.57
CA LYS A 810 29.99 18.24 1.78
C LYS A 810 28.83 18.03 0.80
N THR A 811 28.77 16.89 0.12
CA THR A 811 27.62 16.58 -0.75
C THR A 811 26.30 16.47 0.00
N LEU A 812 26.29 15.97 1.25
CA LEU A 812 25.09 16.00 2.10
C LEU A 812 24.67 17.43 2.45
N GLN A 813 25.61 18.31 2.72
CA GLN A 813 25.36 19.72 2.97
C GLN A 813 24.78 20.42 1.73
N GLU A 814 25.37 20.17 0.55
CA GLU A 814 24.98 20.76 -0.73
C GLU A 814 23.54 20.42 -1.15
N VAL A 815 23.06 19.23 -0.79
CA VAL A 815 21.64 18.83 -1.02
C VAL A 815 20.69 19.37 0.08
N GLY A 816 21.14 20.28 0.95
CA GLY A 816 20.32 20.91 1.98
C GLY A 816 20.08 20.04 3.22
N LEU A 817 20.93 19.06 3.50
CA LEU A 817 20.83 18.17 4.67
C LEU A 817 21.83 18.52 5.79
N GLY A 818 22.27 19.78 5.86
CA GLY A 818 23.21 20.24 6.88
C GLY A 818 22.75 20.04 8.32
N TYR A 819 21.44 20.07 8.55
CA TYR A 819 20.82 19.99 9.87
C TYR A 819 20.63 18.57 10.42
N ILE A 820 20.64 17.51 9.58
CA ILE A 820 20.44 16.13 10.05
C ILE A 820 21.67 15.63 10.80
N ARG A 821 21.47 14.70 11.76
CA ARG A 821 22.59 14.08 12.48
C ARG A 821 23.16 12.91 11.67
N LEU A 822 24.48 12.72 11.72
CA LEU A 822 25.16 11.63 11.02
C LEU A 822 24.65 10.26 11.41
N GLY A 823 24.35 10.04 12.69
CA GLY A 823 23.83 8.79 13.25
C GLY A 823 22.31 8.70 13.31
N GLN A 824 21.56 9.63 12.72
CA GLN A 824 20.09 9.61 12.72
C GLN A 824 19.57 8.33 12.10
N PRO A 825 18.73 7.54 12.81
CA PRO A 825 18.19 6.28 12.30
C PRO A 825 17.39 6.47 11.00
N ALA A 826 17.60 5.59 10.03
CA ALA A 826 16.90 5.65 8.74
C ALA A 826 15.36 5.72 8.85
N PRO A 827 14.69 4.99 9.78
CA PRO A 827 13.23 5.10 9.95
C PRO A 827 12.73 6.45 10.47
N SER A 828 13.61 7.29 11.05
CA SER A 828 13.24 8.62 11.53
C SER A 828 13.39 9.72 10.48
N LEU A 829 14.00 9.42 9.32
CA LEU A 829 14.11 10.35 8.21
C LEU A 829 12.76 10.43 7.47
N SER A 830 12.39 11.64 7.04
CA SER A 830 11.29 11.83 6.09
C SER A 830 11.64 11.23 4.73
N GLY A 831 10.62 10.94 3.89
CA GLY A 831 10.83 10.43 2.54
C GLY A 831 11.74 11.33 1.70
N GLY A 832 11.56 12.65 1.76
CA GLY A 832 12.40 13.62 1.08
C GLY A 832 13.83 13.68 1.61
N GLU A 833 14.04 13.54 2.92
CA GLU A 833 15.39 13.45 3.50
C GLU A 833 16.11 12.17 3.04
N ALA A 834 15.42 11.04 3.08
CA ALA A 834 15.97 9.76 2.59
C ALA A 834 16.38 9.84 1.11
N GLN A 835 15.55 10.44 0.27
CA GLN A 835 15.80 10.67 -1.15
C GLN A 835 17.04 11.57 -1.37
N ARG A 836 17.16 12.66 -0.62
CA ARG A 836 18.33 13.55 -0.69
C ARG A 836 19.63 12.89 -0.22
N VAL A 837 19.58 12.00 0.80
CA VAL A 837 20.74 11.17 1.19
C VAL A 837 21.18 10.26 0.05
N LYS A 838 20.22 9.63 -0.67
CA LYS A 838 20.51 8.82 -1.86
C LYS A 838 21.16 9.67 -2.96
N LEU A 839 20.61 10.84 -3.25
CA LEU A 839 21.14 11.78 -4.23
C LEU A 839 22.57 12.22 -3.87
N ALA A 840 22.83 12.62 -2.63
CA ALA A 840 24.17 12.99 -2.15
C ALA A 840 25.18 11.83 -2.32
N THR A 841 24.74 10.61 -2.11
CA THR A 841 25.60 9.43 -2.28
C THR A 841 26.03 9.26 -3.75
N GLU A 842 25.10 9.42 -4.70
CA GLU A 842 25.42 9.30 -6.12
C GLU A 842 26.31 10.47 -6.61
N LEU A 843 26.05 11.69 -6.13
CA LEU A 843 26.91 12.87 -6.41
C LEU A 843 28.34 12.69 -5.93
N SER A 844 28.54 11.99 -4.82
CA SER A 844 29.87 11.72 -4.29
C SER A 844 30.71 10.77 -5.17
N ARG A 845 30.09 10.08 -6.13
CA ARG A 845 30.70 9.13 -7.04
C ARG A 845 31.21 9.82 -8.31
N ARG A 846 32.14 9.19 -9.02
CA ARG A 846 32.61 9.70 -10.31
C ARG A 846 31.54 9.51 -11.37
N SER A 847 31.13 10.59 -12.03
CA SER A 847 30.20 10.57 -13.15
C SER A 847 30.87 10.03 -14.43
N THR A 848 30.13 9.24 -15.22
CA THR A 848 30.52 8.78 -16.56
C THR A 848 30.01 9.71 -17.66
N GLY A 849 29.02 10.58 -17.34
CA GLY A 849 28.34 11.43 -18.33
C GLY A 849 27.31 10.71 -19.21
N LYS A 850 26.99 9.44 -18.92
CA LYS A 850 26.01 8.62 -19.63
C LYS A 850 25.01 7.94 -18.68
N THR A 851 24.85 8.47 -17.49
CA THR A 851 23.92 7.92 -16.50
C THR A 851 22.54 8.56 -16.63
N LEU A 852 21.50 7.75 -16.61
CA LEU A 852 20.11 8.18 -16.50
C LEU A 852 19.69 8.17 -15.02
N TYR A 853 19.41 9.31 -14.46
CA TYR A 853 18.85 9.47 -13.12
C TYR A 853 17.34 9.62 -13.21
N ILE A 854 16.61 8.87 -12.40
CA ILE A 854 15.16 8.96 -12.25
C ILE A 854 14.87 9.42 -10.84
N LEU A 855 14.11 10.52 -10.70
CA LEU A 855 13.68 11.08 -9.41
C LEU A 855 12.16 11.15 -9.37
N ASP A 856 11.60 10.71 -8.25
CA ASP A 856 10.14 10.74 -8.02
C ASP A 856 9.83 11.79 -6.96
N GLU A 857 9.15 12.87 -7.38
CA GLU A 857 8.72 14.02 -6.56
C GLU A 857 9.82 14.54 -5.58
N PRO A 858 11.00 14.93 -6.06
CA PRO A 858 12.13 15.29 -5.20
C PRO A 858 11.93 16.60 -4.41
N THR A 859 10.90 17.38 -4.71
CA THR A 859 10.57 18.63 -3.97
C THR A 859 9.66 18.42 -2.77
N THR A 860 9.26 17.20 -2.50
CA THR A 860 8.41 16.84 -1.34
C THR A 860 8.98 17.36 -0.03
N GLY A 861 8.20 18.16 0.71
CA GLY A 861 8.60 18.72 2.01
C GLY A 861 9.69 19.81 1.94
N LEU A 862 9.91 20.43 0.77
CA LEU A 862 10.92 21.45 0.57
C LEU A 862 10.32 22.86 0.51
N HIS A 863 10.92 23.77 1.25
CA HIS A 863 10.74 25.20 1.06
C HIS A 863 11.33 25.65 -0.29
N LYS A 864 10.87 26.76 -0.88
CA LYS A 864 11.39 27.29 -2.15
C LYS A 864 12.91 27.49 -2.16
N ASP A 865 13.49 27.90 -1.03
CA ASP A 865 14.95 28.03 -0.89
C ASP A 865 15.66 26.68 -1.01
N ASP A 866 15.12 25.64 -0.39
CA ASP A 866 15.66 24.28 -0.51
C ASP A 866 15.52 23.74 -1.96
N ILE A 867 14.42 24.08 -2.67
CA ILE A 867 14.20 23.71 -4.08
C ILE A 867 15.27 24.37 -4.96
N LYS A 868 15.63 25.62 -4.71
CA LYS A 868 16.69 26.32 -5.42
C LYS A 868 18.04 25.58 -5.29
N HIS A 869 18.39 25.15 -4.07
CA HIS A 869 19.59 24.33 -3.84
C HIS A 869 19.53 22.98 -4.56
N LEU A 870 18.39 22.29 -4.51
CA LEU A 870 18.20 21.03 -5.24
C LEU A 870 18.36 21.20 -6.75
N LEU A 871 17.74 22.23 -7.34
CA LEU A 871 17.87 22.53 -8.78
C LEU A 871 19.31 22.79 -9.20
N ASN A 872 20.10 23.49 -8.37
CA ASN A 872 21.53 23.69 -8.65
C ASN A 872 22.28 22.35 -8.74
N VAL A 873 21.99 21.43 -7.82
CA VAL A 873 22.57 20.09 -7.81
C VAL A 873 22.19 19.27 -9.04
N LEU A 874 20.89 19.31 -9.41
CA LEU A 874 20.39 18.61 -10.59
C LEU A 874 21.00 19.17 -11.89
N ASN A 875 21.16 20.49 -11.97
CA ASN A 875 21.82 21.15 -13.09
C ASN A 875 23.28 20.69 -13.25
N ILE A 876 24.04 20.58 -12.15
CA ILE A 876 25.41 20.05 -12.18
C ILE A 876 25.46 18.62 -12.75
N LEU A 877 24.49 17.77 -12.38
CA LEU A 877 24.41 16.41 -12.94
C LEU A 877 24.17 16.43 -14.45
N VAL A 878 23.28 17.29 -14.94
CA VAL A 878 22.99 17.39 -16.38
C VAL A 878 24.16 18.00 -17.12
N ASP A 879 24.80 19.05 -16.58
CA ASP A 879 25.95 19.73 -17.19
C ASP A 879 27.18 18.81 -17.30
N THR A 880 27.26 17.75 -16.49
CA THR A 880 28.28 16.69 -16.64
C THR A 880 27.93 15.63 -17.68
N GLY A 881 26.89 15.83 -18.50
CA GLY A 881 26.49 14.98 -19.61
C GLY A 881 25.41 13.94 -19.31
N ASN A 882 24.97 13.83 -18.06
CA ASN A 882 23.94 12.87 -17.65
C ASN A 882 22.54 13.34 -18.06
N THR A 883 21.59 12.40 -18.02
CA THR A 883 20.17 12.69 -18.21
C THR A 883 19.45 12.58 -16.87
N VAL A 884 18.61 13.55 -16.57
CA VAL A 884 17.80 13.55 -15.34
C VAL A 884 16.34 13.57 -15.73
N VAL A 885 15.60 12.52 -15.34
CA VAL A 885 14.15 12.39 -15.52
C VAL A 885 13.49 12.58 -14.17
N ILE A 886 12.56 13.51 -14.08
CA ILE A 886 11.90 13.89 -12.82
C ILE A 886 10.39 13.75 -12.99
N ILE A 887 9.73 13.02 -12.10
CA ILE A 887 8.27 13.10 -11.96
C ILE A 887 8.01 14.27 -11.02
N GLU A 888 7.28 15.29 -11.47
CA GLU A 888 7.04 16.50 -10.67
C GLU A 888 5.73 17.22 -10.95
N HIS A 889 5.25 17.92 -9.93
CA HIS A 889 4.09 18.80 -9.96
C HIS A 889 4.43 20.25 -9.60
N ASN A 890 5.60 20.47 -9.00
CA ASN A 890 6.04 21.79 -8.60
C ASN A 890 6.39 22.67 -9.81
N LEU A 891 5.68 23.79 -9.96
CA LEU A 891 5.82 24.69 -11.10
C LEU A 891 7.21 25.33 -11.19
N ASP A 892 7.91 25.51 -10.08
CA ASP A 892 9.27 26.07 -10.06
C ASP A 892 10.29 25.10 -10.69
N VAL A 893 10.11 23.80 -10.51
CA VAL A 893 10.91 22.76 -11.20
C VAL A 893 10.49 22.66 -12.67
N ILE A 894 9.19 22.63 -12.94
CA ILE A 894 8.65 22.46 -14.29
C ILE A 894 9.11 23.64 -15.18
N LYS A 895 9.06 24.91 -14.68
CA LYS A 895 9.50 26.08 -15.43
C LYS A 895 11.00 26.05 -15.78
N THR A 896 11.83 25.37 -14.98
CA THR A 896 13.29 25.28 -15.19
C THR A 896 13.72 24.08 -16.06
N ALA A 897 12.83 23.15 -16.39
CA ALA A 897 13.12 21.97 -17.17
C ALA A 897 13.59 22.29 -18.61
N ASP A 898 14.42 21.44 -19.20
CA ASP A 898 14.79 21.54 -20.62
C ASP A 898 13.72 20.93 -21.54
N TYR A 899 12.96 19.93 -21.02
CA TYR A 899 11.93 19.24 -21.76
C TYR A 899 10.85 18.73 -20.81
N ILE A 900 9.59 18.79 -21.22
CA ILE A 900 8.42 18.32 -20.45
C ILE A 900 7.71 17.25 -21.25
N ILE A 901 7.18 16.24 -20.55
CA ILE A 901 6.24 15.24 -21.05
C ILE A 901 5.03 15.29 -20.15
N ASP A 902 3.89 15.78 -20.66
CA ASP A 902 2.66 15.98 -19.89
C ASP A 902 1.65 14.87 -20.20
N LEU A 903 1.28 14.09 -19.17
CA LEU A 903 0.30 13.01 -19.27
C LEU A 903 -1.08 13.45 -18.77
N GLY A 904 -2.10 12.96 -19.44
CA GLY A 904 -3.49 13.27 -19.10
C GLY A 904 -4.49 12.56 -20.01
N PRO A 905 -5.64 13.23 -20.33
CA PRO A 905 -6.08 14.54 -19.81
C PRO A 905 -6.52 14.50 -18.35
N GLU A 906 -7.05 13.36 -17.87
CA GLU A 906 -7.56 13.14 -16.53
C GLU A 906 -6.79 12.02 -15.79
N GLY A 907 -7.22 11.66 -14.59
CA GLY A 907 -6.72 10.49 -13.86
C GLY A 907 -7.50 9.21 -14.19
N GLY A 908 -6.90 8.04 -13.87
CA GLY A 908 -7.53 6.73 -14.03
C GLY A 908 -7.80 6.37 -15.50
N GLU A 909 -8.95 5.80 -15.80
CA GLU A 909 -9.31 5.33 -17.14
C GLU A 909 -9.36 6.44 -18.21
N GLN A 910 -9.61 7.67 -17.80
CA GLN A 910 -9.63 8.84 -18.68
C GLN A 910 -8.25 9.48 -18.88
N GLY A 911 -7.22 8.93 -18.24
CA GLY A 911 -5.82 9.33 -18.38
C GLY A 911 -5.06 8.44 -19.35
N GLY A 912 -3.72 8.45 -19.22
CA GLY A 912 -2.83 7.51 -19.88
C GLY A 912 -2.43 7.92 -21.31
N GLU A 913 -2.63 9.16 -21.70
CA GLU A 913 -2.23 9.72 -23.00
C GLU A 913 -1.18 10.82 -22.82
N ILE A 914 -0.38 11.08 -23.85
CA ILE A 914 0.50 12.24 -23.88
C ILE A 914 -0.30 13.42 -24.42
N ILE A 915 -0.45 14.46 -23.61
CA ILE A 915 -1.22 15.64 -23.98
C ILE A 915 -0.34 16.72 -24.60
N ALA A 916 0.86 16.88 -24.09
CA ALA A 916 1.84 17.81 -24.62
C ALA A 916 3.28 17.33 -24.33
N GLN A 917 4.19 17.66 -25.22
CA GLN A 917 5.62 17.42 -24.99
C GLN A 917 6.44 18.51 -25.70
N GLY A 918 7.56 18.88 -25.09
CA GLY A 918 8.42 19.93 -25.62
C GLY A 918 9.05 20.78 -24.50
N PRO A 919 9.72 21.88 -24.89
CA PRO A 919 10.15 22.90 -23.92
C PRO A 919 8.97 23.49 -23.13
N PRO A 920 9.19 24.02 -21.91
CA PRO A 920 8.12 24.61 -21.10
C PRO A 920 7.27 25.66 -21.83
N GLU A 921 7.88 26.45 -22.71
CA GLU A 921 7.24 27.50 -23.49
C GLU A 921 6.23 26.95 -24.51
N GLU A 922 6.48 25.78 -25.10
CA GLU A 922 5.58 25.08 -26.01
C GLU A 922 4.43 24.42 -25.27
N VAL A 923 4.74 23.73 -24.18
CA VAL A 923 3.69 23.07 -23.33
C VAL A 923 2.73 24.10 -22.75
N ALA A 924 3.22 25.30 -22.39
CA ALA A 924 2.38 26.40 -21.90
C ALA A 924 1.37 26.91 -22.95
N GLN A 925 1.58 26.64 -24.25
CA GLN A 925 0.66 27.01 -25.31
C GLN A 925 -0.41 25.95 -25.61
N SER A 926 -0.20 24.71 -25.13
CA SER A 926 -1.17 23.62 -25.33
C SER A 926 -2.51 23.92 -24.64
N PRO A 927 -3.64 23.91 -25.35
CA PRO A 927 -4.95 24.21 -24.77
C PRO A 927 -5.47 23.09 -23.87
N ASP A 928 -5.07 21.84 -24.16
CA ASP A 928 -5.55 20.64 -23.48
C ASP A 928 -4.71 20.28 -22.25
N SER A 929 -3.54 20.93 -22.07
CA SER A 929 -2.66 20.71 -20.94
C SER A 929 -3.07 21.53 -19.72
N TYR A 930 -3.48 20.84 -18.64
CA TYR A 930 -3.68 21.50 -17.34
C TYR A 930 -2.37 22.08 -16.81
N THR A 931 -1.28 21.34 -16.90
CA THR A 931 0.06 21.82 -16.54
C THR A 931 0.42 23.09 -17.32
N GLY A 932 0.19 23.08 -18.64
CA GLY A 932 0.44 24.24 -19.51
C GLY A 932 -0.34 25.48 -19.08
N LYS A 933 -1.60 25.30 -18.67
CA LYS A 933 -2.44 26.40 -18.18
C LYS A 933 -1.88 27.09 -16.93
N TYR A 934 -1.37 26.32 -15.94
CA TYR A 934 -0.74 26.89 -14.75
C TYR A 934 0.67 27.43 -15.06
N LEU A 935 1.44 26.72 -15.88
CA LEU A 935 2.77 27.12 -16.30
C LEU A 935 2.79 28.49 -17.01
N ARG A 936 1.81 28.75 -17.87
CA ARG A 936 1.63 30.05 -18.56
C ARG A 936 1.56 31.21 -17.58
N LYS A 937 0.88 31.03 -16.43
CA LYS A 937 0.77 32.07 -15.40
C LYS A 937 2.11 32.40 -14.77
N VAL A 938 2.97 31.38 -14.62
CA VAL A 938 4.29 31.54 -14.00
C VAL A 938 5.29 32.12 -15.00
N LEU A 939 5.31 31.64 -16.25
CA LEU A 939 6.18 32.17 -17.30
C LEU A 939 5.90 33.63 -17.66
N ASN A 940 4.64 34.08 -17.57
CA ASN A 940 4.25 35.47 -17.84
C ASN A 940 4.59 36.46 -16.72
N ARG A 941 5.03 35.98 -15.54
CA ARG A 941 5.48 36.81 -14.42
C ARG A 941 6.94 37.24 -14.57
N HIS A 942 7.68 36.61 -15.47
CA HIS A 942 9.09 36.87 -15.81
C HIS A 942 9.17 37.42 -17.22
#